data_ea1e1c949fbf7e15becd2cbfc173e33b
#
_entry.id   ea1e1c949fbf7e15becd2cbfc173e33b
#
_cell.length_a   1.000
_cell.length_b   1.000
_cell.length_c   1.000
_cell.angle_alpha   90.00
_cell.angle_beta   90.00
_cell.angle_gamma   90.00
#
_symmetry.space_group_name_H-M   'P 1'
#
loop_
_entity.id
_entity.type
_entity.pdbx_description
1 polymer ?
#
loop_
_entity_poly.entity_id
_entity_poly.type
_entity_poly.pdbx_seq_one_letter_code
_entity_poly.pdbx_strand_id
1 'polypeptide(L)'
;LGYGLEEVKGEELTKAKETNVINSLSGKVAGLVVQNTAGGASGSTRVLLRGNTEMAGNNQPLYVVDGVPLDNTNFGSAGEAGGYDLGDGISAINPDDIETMTVLKGPAASALYGSRASHGVILITTKKAEKDKVAVEYNGSFTIDTQLAKWNDIQEVYGMGYGGKLPTSSTSGTNSSWGPKADDFVYKYFDGQEHAFMMYPNNASDFFRTGLTAQNSAILSVNSGKTGMRFSFTDMRNKDILPNTNMSRDNFNLRVNTSAGPVDFDFTANYTREDVKNRPALGDSQSNVGKNLMTLAGTYNQAWLKNYEDADGNYQNWNGNDQYNKNPYWDLYKNSNTSKKDVFRLTGKAIWNIDKHLKLQGTIGTDITNMNFEDFIAKTTPGTPAGKLTDQIFNNRTLNAELLALYNNSWGDFDVNATAGGNIFKVNNKTITNTGLNQQMNGIKNIMNYQEQNTRESMYKKQISSLYASASIGYKHTYYLEGTIRGDKSSTLPTSNNTYVYPSVSGSLVFSEFIKNKKIINYGKVRASWAKVGSDTDPYQLALNYSTGKYSYAGYTIGMISNATQPNKDLKPTMTGSYELGLEMKFFNGRLGLDATYYNQNSKDQILSLASTTTSGYSYRLVNAGEIQNKGIEIALNGRLLQIKDFGWDMGVNFSKNTNKVKSLVDGMDYFELAKATWCGVSVGAEVGENYGAIRGKDFKRTADGQVIINPTSGLPEVDQTVKTIGNSSWDWTGGFYTTFSYKNFRLSASFDVKVGADIYSMSMNSAYKTGKAKQTLAGRDEWYASEEAREAAGMTDEQWRAAGNAKGFVAPGVIDNGDGTYRPNDIAVNPETYWKAIANNVQSAFVYDNSYVKCREITFGYTFPESLLGKWVKGLNVSFVARNPFIVWKNIPNIDPDSSYNTSGLGLEYGSLPSRKSYGINVNVKF
;
A
#
# COMPACT_ATOMS: atom_id res chain seq x y z
N LEU A 1 29.40 -5.22 -10.83
CA LEU A 1 28.15 -4.79 -11.48
C LEU A 1 28.22 -3.31 -11.79
N GLY A 2 27.76 -2.88 -12.97
CA GLY A 2 27.77 -1.52 -13.45
C GLY A 2 26.51 -0.70 -13.09
N TYR A 3 25.62 -1.22 -12.24
CA TYR A 3 24.35 -0.59 -11.83
C TYR A 3 24.13 -0.64 -10.32
N GLY A 4 23.18 0.13 -9.82
CA GLY A 4 22.84 0.22 -8.39
C GLY A 4 22.06 -0.99 -7.90
N LEU A 5 22.51 -1.58 -6.79
CA LEU A 5 21.78 -2.61 -6.05
C LEU A 5 21.95 -2.41 -4.54
N GLU A 6 21.01 -2.91 -3.77
CA GLU A 6 21.09 -2.89 -2.31
C GLU A 6 20.58 -4.23 -1.77
N GLU A 7 21.31 -4.83 -0.83
CA GLU A 7 21.02 -6.15 -0.26
C GLU A 7 20.65 -6.04 1.22
N VAL A 8 19.56 -6.70 1.59
CA VAL A 8 19.12 -6.87 2.98
C VAL A 8 19.17 -8.35 3.34
N LYS A 9 19.88 -8.69 4.41
CA LYS A 9 20.03 -10.09 4.86
C LYS A 9 18.75 -10.59 5.52
N GLY A 10 18.44 -11.87 5.36
CA GLY A 10 17.28 -12.51 5.98
C GLY A 10 17.24 -12.41 7.50
N GLU A 11 18.39 -12.38 8.16
CA GLU A 11 18.50 -12.16 9.61
C GLU A 11 17.92 -10.80 10.04
N GLU A 12 18.06 -9.76 9.22
CA GLU A 12 17.48 -8.43 9.51
C GLU A 12 15.95 -8.42 9.34
N LEU A 13 15.41 -9.30 8.50
CA LEU A 13 13.96 -9.44 8.27
C LEU A 13 13.27 -10.25 9.38
N THR A 14 14.01 -11.11 10.06
CA THR A 14 13.45 -12.00 11.10
C THR A 14 13.55 -11.45 12.51
N LYS A 15 14.30 -10.33 12.73
CA LYS A 15 14.41 -9.68 14.05
C LYS A 15 13.07 -9.17 14.57
N ALA A 16 12.27 -8.57 13.70
CA ALA A 16 10.93 -8.08 13.99
C ALA A 16 9.99 -8.53 12.88
N LYS A 17 9.51 -9.77 12.97
CA LYS A 17 8.72 -10.41 11.90
C LYS A 17 7.45 -9.62 11.60
N GLU A 18 7.25 -9.26 10.33
CA GLU A 18 6.03 -8.66 9.80
C GLU A 18 5.12 -9.73 9.19
N THR A 19 3.81 -9.48 9.17
CA THR A 19 2.83 -10.38 8.52
C THR A 19 2.99 -10.42 7.00
N ASN A 20 3.46 -9.31 6.40
CA ASN A 20 3.95 -9.23 5.04
C ASN A 20 5.42 -8.82 5.09
N VAL A 21 6.31 -9.70 4.63
CA VAL A 21 7.77 -9.54 4.76
C VAL A 21 8.32 -8.27 4.11
N ILE A 22 7.64 -7.76 3.07
CA ILE A 22 8.10 -6.58 2.35
C ILE A 22 8.04 -5.30 3.21
N ASN A 23 7.17 -5.27 4.23
CA ASN A 23 7.06 -4.15 5.16
C ASN A 23 8.35 -3.93 5.96
N SER A 24 9.12 -4.99 6.18
CA SER A 24 10.40 -4.91 6.89
C SER A 24 11.48 -4.15 6.11
N LEU A 25 11.27 -3.85 4.82
CA LEU A 25 12.19 -3.02 4.01
C LEU A 25 11.96 -1.52 4.20
N SER A 26 10.89 -1.09 4.87
CA SER A 26 10.58 0.33 5.08
C SER A 26 11.73 1.05 5.80
N GLY A 27 12.23 2.15 5.21
CA GLY A 27 13.36 2.92 5.73
C GLY A 27 14.74 2.24 5.64
N LYS A 28 14.85 1.01 5.10
CA LYS A 28 16.13 0.27 5.01
C LYS A 28 16.83 0.41 3.66
N VAL A 29 16.11 0.74 2.60
CA VAL A 29 16.62 0.80 1.21
C VAL A 29 16.39 2.19 0.64
N ALA A 30 17.44 2.83 0.12
CA ALA A 30 17.34 4.14 -0.51
C ALA A 30 16.52 4.08 -1.80
N GLY A 31 15.59 5.02 -2.01
CA GLY A 31 14.70 5.07 -3.18
C GLY A 31 13.56 4.07 -3.19
N LEU A 32 13.39 3.28 -2.13
CA LEU A 32 12.28 2.35 -1.93
C LEU A 32 11.22 3.01 -1.04
N VAL A 33 10.01 3.14 -1.54
CA VAL A 33 8.83 3.57 -0.77
C VAL A 33 7.95 2.37 -0.51
N VAL A 34 7.73 2.05 0.76
CA VAL A 34 6.82 0.98 1.20
C VAL A 34 5.63 1.62 1.89
N GLN A 35 4.43 1.22 1.53
CA GLN A 35 3.18 1.74 2.08
C GLN A 35 2.16 0.62 2.24
N ASN A 36 1.67 0.42 3.46
CA ASN A 36 0.66 -0.59 3.76
C ASN A 36 -0.74 -0.04 3.46
N THR A 37 -1.63 -0.93 3.02
CA THR A 37 -3.05 -0.60 3.01
C THR A 37 -3.64 -0.69 4.42
N ALA A 38 -4.80 -0.05 4.62
CA ALA A 38 -5.57 -0.17 5.86
C ALA A 38 -6.27 -1.56 6.01
N GLY A 39 -5.93 -2.53 5.16
CA GLY A 39 -6.49 -3.90 5.13
C GLY A 39 -6.09 -4.82 6.30
N GLY A 40 -5.37 -4.29 7.28
CA GLY A 40 -5.02 -5.02 8.48
C GLY A 40 -3.85 -6.00 8.29
N ALA A 41 -3.83 -7.10 9.08
CA ALA A 41 -2.75 -8.09 9.06
C ALA A 41 -2.63 -8.85 7.73
N SER A 42 -3.73 -8.95 6.98
CA SER A 42 -3.83 -9.61 5.68
C SER A 42 -3.84 -8.64 4.49
N GLY A 43 -3.56 -7.35 4.74
CA GLY A 43 -3.54 -6.31 3.71
C GLY A 43 -2.34 -6.41 2.78
N SER A 44 -2.51 -5.86 1.58
CA SER A 44 -1.47 -5.72 0.58
C SER A 44 -0.49 -4.61 0.94
N THR A 45 0.69 -4.67 0.34
CA THR A 45 1.71 -3.63 0.47
C THR A 45 2.03 -3.05 -0.90
N ARG A 46 1.96 -1.73 -1.01
CA ARG A 46 2.46 -1.00 -2.17
C ARG A 46 3.96 -0.78 -2.02
N VAL A 47 4.69 -1.08 -3.09
CA VAL A 47 6.13 -0.83 -3.18
C VAL A 47 6.42 -0.03 -4.43
N LEU A 48 7.18 1.06 -4.28
CA LEU A 48 7.67 1.85 -5.40
C LEU A 48 9.18 1.99 -5.34
N LEU A 49 9.81 1.87 -6.50
CA LEU A 49 11.23 2.14 -6.71
C LEU A 49 11.38 3.36 -7.61
N ARG A 50 11.99 4.44 -7.07
CA ARG A 50 12.25 5.68 -7.84
C ARG A 50 11.01 6.33 -8.46
N GLY A 51 9.85 6.22 -7.81
CA GLY A 51 8.59 6.85 -8.25
C GLY A 51 7.80 6.05 -9.28
N ASN A 52 6.76 6.67 -9.84
CA ASN A 52 5.91 6.06 -10.85
C ASN A 52 6.54 6.23 -12.25
N THR A 53 6.60 5.15 -13.02
CA THR A 53 7.12 5.15 -14.39
C THR A 53 6.02 5.02 -15.43
N GLU A 54 4.83 4.58 -15.01
CA GLU A 54 3.61 4.55 -15.80
C GLU A 54 2.54 5.46 -15.18
N MET A 55 1.81 6.19 -16.02
CA MET A 55 0.70 7.05 -15.59
C MET A 55 -0.50 6.23 -15.15
N ALA A 56 -0.76 5.12 -15.81
CA ALA A 56 -1.81 4.18 -15.46
C ALA A 56 -1.20 2.77 -15.38
N GLY A 57 -1.76 1.91 -14.51
CA GLY A 57 -1.28 0.55 -14.36
C GLY A 57 -0.50 0.29 -13.07
N ASN A 58 0.18 -0.85 -13.02
CA ASN A 58 0.90 -1.32 -11.85
C ASN A 58 2.35 -0.85 -11.88
N ASN A 59 2.72 0.09 -11.00
CA ASN A 59 4.08 0.61 -10.85
C ASN A 59 4.93 -0.16 -9.83
N GLN A 60 4.51 -1.36 -9.39
CA GLN A 60 5.25 -2.14 -8.41
C GLN A 60 6.41 -2.91 -9.05
N PRO A 61 7.52 -3.15 -8.32
CA PRO A 61 8.64 -3.93 -8.81
C PRO A 61 8.26 -5.40 -9.03
N LEU A 62 9.00 -6.07 -9.92
CA LEU A 62 8.91 -7.50 -10.09
C LEU A 62 9.56 -8.21 -8.90
N TYR A 63 8.87 -9.15 -8.29
CA TYR A 63 9.45 -10.06 -7.31
C TYR A 63 9.94 -11.32 -8.01
N VAL A 64 11.15 -11.75 -7.66
CA VAL A 64 11.77 -12.97 -8.21
C VAL A 64 12.27 -13.82 -7.06
N VAL A 65 11.82 -15.06 -6.97
CA VAL A 65 12.20 -16.01 -5.92
C VAL A 65 13.03 -17.12 -6.52
N ASP A 66 14.28 -17.28 -6.08
CA ASP A 66 15.26 -18.28 -6.58
C ASP A 66 15.41 -18.29 -8.11
N GLY A 67 15.25 -17.12 -8.76
CA GLY A 67 15.34 -16.91 -10.19
C GLY A 67 14.02 -17.05 -10.96
N VAL A 68 12.92 -17.37 -10.30
CA VAL A 68 11.58 -17.45 -10.92
C VAL A 68 10.71 -16.25 -10.53
N PRO A 69 10.15 -15.53 -11.50
CA PRO A 69 9.21 -14.44 -11.22
C PRO A 69 7.97 -14.92 -10.45
N LEU A 70 7.67 -14.22 -9.36
CA LEU A 70 6.52 -14.43 -8.50
C LEU A 70 5.26 -13.81 -9.10
N ASP A 71 4.13 -14.48 -8.99
CA ASP A 71 2.81 -13.85 -9.19
C ASP A 71 2.44 -13.02 -7.96
N ASN A 72 2.56 -11.69 -8.09
CA ASN A 72 2.17 -10.74 -7.05
C ASN A 72 0.81 -10.09 -7.35
N THR A 73 -0.08 -10.81 -8.03
CA THR A 73 -1.43 -10.31 -8.34
C THR A 73 -2.16 -9.93 -7.04
N ASN A 74 -2.73 -8.73 -7.02
CA ASN A 74 -3.71 -8.34 -6.03
C ASN A 74 -5.08 -8.88 -6.48
N PHE A 75 -5.70 -9.76 -5.68
CA PHE A 75 -6.97 -10.43 -6.00
C PHE A 75 -8.17 -9.50 -5.88
N GLY A 76 -8.05 -8.41 -5.16
CA GLY A 76 -9.06 -7.36 -5.01
C GLY A 76 -8.50 -6.19 -4.23
N SER A 77 -8.78 -4.99 -4.70
CA SER A 77 -8.42 -3.73 -4.06
C SER A 77 -9.67 -2.90 -3.87
N ALA A 78 -9.75 -2.17 -2.77
CA ALA A 78 -10.84 -1.24 -2.56
C ALA A 78 -10.76 -0.09 -3.57
N GLY A 79 -11.89 0.22 -4.19
CA GLY A 79 -12.07 1.45 -4.95
C GLY A 79 -12.52 2.61 -4.07
N GLU A 80 -12.82 3.75 -4.68
CA GLU A 80 -13.40 4.90 -3.99
C GLU A 80 -14.71 4.53 -3.26
N ALA A 81 -15.65 3.90 -3.96
CA ALA A 81 -16.95 3.50 -3.43
C ALA A 81 -16.89 2.32 -2.43
N GLY A 82 -15.69 1.84 -2.12
CA GLY A 82 -15.44 0.76 -1.16
C GLY A 82 -14.94 -0.52 -1.79
N GLY A 83 -14.85 -1.55 -0.97
CA GLY A 83 -14.37 -2.88 -1.30
C GLY A 83 -13.44 -3.44 -0.24
N TYR A 84 -12.82 -4.56 -0.55
CA TYR A 84 -11.90 -5.27 0.34
C TYR A 84 -10.52 -5.38 -0.32
N ASP A 85 -9.48 -5.28 0.50
CA ASP A 85 -8.13 -5.68 0.11
C ASP A 85 -7.98 -7.19 0.33
N LEU A 86 -7.88 -7.94 -0.76
CA LEU A 86 -7.79 -9.40 -0.71
C LEU A 86 -6.35 -9.93 -0.58
N GLY A 87 -5.37 -9.04 -0.38
CA GLY A 87 -3.97 -9.37 -0.21
C GLY A 87 -3.20 -9.54 -1.53
N ASP A 88 -1.90 -9.73 -1.41
CA ASP A 88 -0.94 -9.87 -2.50
C ASP A 88 -0.21 -11.23 -2.46
N GLY A 89 0.56 -11.53 -3.51
CA GLY A 89 1.30 -12.79 -3.61
C GLY A 89 2.54 -12.85 -2.74
N ILE A 90 3.21 -11.71 -2.50
CA ILE A 90 4.44 -11.65 -1.70
C ILE A 90 4.21 -11.96 -0.23
N SER A 91 3.02 -11.71 0.27
CA SER A 91 2.62 -12.03 1.66
C SER A 91 2.69 -13.53 1.98
N ALA A 92 2.66 -14.40 0.97
CA ALA A 92 2.76 -15.85 1.13
C ALA A 92 4.19 -16.34 1.44
N ILE A 93 5.21 -15.47 1.36
CA ILE A 93 6.60 -15.85 1.63
C ILE A 93 6.90 -15.76 3.12
N ASN A 94 7.44 -16.86 3.67
CA ASN A 94 7.89 -16.91 5.05
C ASN A 94 9.26 -16.22 5.22
N PRO A 95 9.40 -15.20 6.10
CA PRO A 95 10.68 -14.54 6.36
C PRO A 95 11.80 -15.47 6.84
N ASP A 96 11.46 -16.55 7.57
CA ASP A 96 12.45 -17.50 8.11
C ASP A 96 13.17 -18.30 7.02
N ASP A 97 12.58 -18.39 5.82
CA ASP A 97 13.16 -19.09 4.67
C ASP A 97 14.02 -18.19 3.79
N ILE A 98 14.07 -16.89 4.05
CA ILE A 98 14.83 -15.93 3.24
C ILE A 98 16.30 -15.88 3.71
N GLU A 99 17.22 -16.01 2.78
CA GLU A 99 18.65 -15.76 2.98
C GLU A 99 19.00 -14.29 2.74
N THR A 100 18.58 -13.76 1.56
CA THR A 100 18.79 -12.36 1.18
C THR A 100 17.61 -11.83 0.37
N MET A 101 17.37 -10.52 0.49
CA MET A 101 16.57 -9.72 -0.43
C MET A 101 17.47 -8.68 -1.09
N THR A 102 17.59 -8.74 -2.44
CA THR A 102 18.39 -7.80 -3.22
C THR A 102 17.46 -6.92 -4.06
N VAL A 103 17.53 -5.62 -3.86
CA VAL A 103 16.75 -4.64 -4.61
C VAL A 103 17.59 -4.16 -5.79
N LEU A 104 17.15 -4.49 -7.01
CA LEU A 104 17.76 -4.03 -8.26
C LEU A 104 17.00 -2.79 -8.72
N LYS A 105 17.72 -1.68 -8.81
CA LYS A 105 17.15 -0.37 -9.10
C LYS A 105 17.43 0.00 -10.55
N GLY A 106 16.39 0.48 -11.25
CA GLY A 106 16.51 1.00 -12.59
C GLY A 106 16.56 -0.04 -13.73
N PRO A 107 16.35 0.42 -14.99
CA PRO A 107 16.25 -0.44 -16.17
C PRO A 107 17.48 -1.27 -16.51
N ALA A 108 18.69 -0.78 -16.22
CA ALA A 108 19.92 -1.53 -16.50
C ALA A 108 19.99 -2.84 -15.69
N ALA A 109 19.65 -2.77 -14.40
CA ALA A 109 19.57 -3.95 -13.54
C ALA A 109 18.43 -4.90 -13.94
N SER A 110 17.36 -4.33 -14.50
CA SER A 110 16.12 -5.03 -14.84
C SER A 110 16.14 -5.66 -16.23
N ALA A 111 17.06 -5.28 -17.12
CA ALA A 111 17.08 -5.73 -18.51
C ALA A 111 17.09 -7.25 -18.67
N LEU A 112 17.71 -7.98 -17.76
CA LEU A 112 17.73 -9.44 -17.77
C LEU A 112 16.36 -10.07 -17.46
N TYR A 113 15.49 -9.39 -16.68
CA TYR A 113 14.17 -9.88 -16.30
C TYR A 113 13.05 -9.43 -17.25
N GLY A 114 13.38 -8.59 -18.25
CA GLY A 114 12.49 -8.19 -19.33
C GLY A 114 11.47 -7.11 -18.96
N SER A 115 10.45 -6.98 -19.79
CA SER A 115 9.41 -5.95 -19.71
C SER A 115 8.70 -5.87 -18.36
N ARG A 116 8.56 -6.98 -17.65
CA ARG A 116 7.96 -7.05 -16.32
C ARG A 116 8.78 -6.34 -15.24
N ALA A 117 10.04 -6.08 -15.50
CA ALA A 117 11.01 -5.47 -14.60
C ALA A 117 11.21 -3.96 -14.84
N SER A 118 10.35 -3.32 -15.65
CA SER A 118 10.42 -1.88 -15.96
C SER A 118 10.41 -0.98 -14.72
N HIS A 119 9.81 -1.46 -13.61
CA HIS A 119 9.68 -0.76 -12.33
C HIS A 119 10.72 -1.22 -11.29
N GLY A 120 11.79 -1.93 -11.72
CA GLY A 120 12.78 -2.53 -10.84
C GLY A 120 12.46 -3.97 -10.45
N VAL A 121 13.38 -4.61 -9.70
CA VAL A 121 13.25 -6.01 -9.28
C VAL A 121 13.66 -6.17 -7.82
N ILE A 122 12.91 -6.98 -7.09
CA ILE A 122 13.28 -7.46 -5.75
C ILE A 122 13.56 -8.96 -5.86
N LEU A 123 14.84 -9.30 -5.77
CA LEU A 123 15.30 -10.69 -5.79
C LEU A 123 15.28 -11.27 -4.38
N ILE A 124 14.64 -12.39 -4.23
CA ILE A 124 14.55 -13.12 -2.97
C ILE A 124 15.30 -14.45 -3.16
N THR A 125 16.35 -14.62 -2.39
CA THR A 125 17.08 -15.89 -2.33
C THR A 125 16.66 -16.63 -1.08
N THR A 126 16.24 -17.89 -1.21
CA THR A 126 15.87 -18.72 -0.07
C THR A 126 17.05 -19.52 0.47
N LYS A 127 17.02 -19.83 1.78
CA LYS A 127 18.08 -20.58 2.47
C LYS A 127 18.22 -22.01 1.92
N LYS A 128 19.46 -22.48 1.86
CA LYS A 128 19.82 -23.87 1.57
C LYS A 128 20.26 -24.60 2.85
N ALA A 129 20.31 -25.92 2.80
CA ALA A 129 20.93 -26.70 3.85
C ALA A 129 22.45 -26.45 3.89
N GLU A 130 22.99 -26.15 5.10
CA GLU A 130 24.44 -25.97 5.28
C GLU A 130 25.18 -27.29 5.04
N LYS A 131 26.35 -27.22 4.41
CA LYS A 131 27.15 -28.38 4.01
C LYS A 131 27.57 -29.21 5.25
N ASP A 132 27.48 -30.54 5.11
CA ASP A 132 27.89 -31.54 6.09
C ASP A 132 27.31 -31.35 7.50
N LYS A 133 26.07 -30.88 7.60
CA LYS A 133 25.37 -30.61 8.84
C LYS A 133 23.96 -31.20 8.87
N VAL A 134 23.53 -31.60 10.05
CA VAL A 134 22.14 -31.80 10.43
C VAL A 134 21.83 -30.74 11.47
N ALA A 135 20.81 -29.92 11.21
CA ALA A 135 20.38 -28.86 12.12
C ALA A 135 18.86 -28.85 12.24
N VAL A 136 18.38 -28.68 13.44
CA VAL A 136 16.99 -28.43 13.76
C VAL A 136 16.93 -27.01 14.37
N GLU A 137 16.05 -26.18 13.88
CA GLU A 137 15.84 -24.83 14.42
C GLU A 137 14.36 -24.62 14.74
N TYR A 138 14.10 -23.90 15.82
CA TYR A 138 12.80 -23.38 16.16
C TYR A 138 12.85 -21.87 16.30
N ASN A 139 11.93 -21.17 15.62
CA ASN A 139 11.78 -19.72 15.67
C ASN A 139 10.37 -19.35 16.10
N GLY A 140 10.19 -18.95 17.37
CA GLY A 140 8.92 -18.48 17.91
C GLY A 140 8.86 -16.95 17.95
N SER A 141 7.71 -16.37 17.63
CA SER A 141 7.40 -14.95 17.80
C SER A 141 6.01 -14.81 18.38
N PHE A 142 5.88 -14.03 19.43
CA PHE A 142 4.59 -13.67 20.02
C PHE A 142 4.53 -12.16 20.20
N THR A 143 3.50 -11.51 19.64
CA THR A 143 3.31 -10.06 19.74
C THR A 143 1.89 -9.70 20.14
N ILE A 144 1.79 -8.61 20.89
CA ILE A 144 0.55 -7.93 21.29
C ILE A 144 0.44 -6.68 20.41
N ASP A 145 -0.70 -6.50 19.76
CA ASP A 145 -0.97 -5.42 18.83
C ASP A 145 -2.00 -4.45 19.44
N THR A 146 -1.72 -3.15 19.37
CA THR A 146 -2.63 -2.07 19.81
C THR A 146 -2.62 -0.92 18.80
N GLN A 147 -3.53 0.02 18.95
CA GLN A 147 -3.61 1.18 18.07
C GLN A 147 -2.36 2.07 18.20
N LEU A 148 -1.78 2.50 17.09
CA LEU A 148 -0.71 3.49 17.05
C LEU A 148 -1.28 4.91 16.97
N ALA A 149 -2.08 5.22 15.95
CA ALA A 149 -2.74 6.51 15.81
C ALA A 149 -4.14 6.45 16.42
N LYS A 150 -4.49 7.48 17.19
CA LYS A 150 -5.78 7.62 17.86
C LYS A 150 -6.46 8.93 17.46
N TRP A 151 -7.78 8.98 17.53
CA TRP A 151 -8.58 10.18 17.33
C TRP A 151 -8.56 11.03 18.59
N ASN A 152 -7.59 11.94 18.72
CA ASN A 152 -7.38 12.76 19.92
C ASN A 152 -7.73 14.23 19.72
N ASP A 153 -7.76 14.74 18.48
CA ASP A 153 -8.10 16.12 18.15
C ASP A 153 -9.58 16.24 17.82
N ILE A 154 -10.43 15.85 18.79
CA ILE A 154 -11.89 15.90 18.73
C ILE A 154 -12.44 16.75 19.86
N GLN A 155 -13.65 17.31 19.67
CA GLN A 155 -14.35 18.05 20.72
C GLN A 155 -15.09 17.11 21.68
N GLU A 156 -15.16 17.50 22.96
CA GLU A 156 -15.78 16.75 24.05
C GLU A 156 -16.79 17.60 24.82
N VAL A 157 -17.49 18.50 24.14
CA VAL A 157 -18.43 19.45 24.77
C VAL A 157 -19.86 19.23 24.29
N TYR A 158 -20.06 19.10 22.96
CA TYR A 158 -21.38 19.00 22.36
C TYR A 158 -21.67 17.58 21.87
N GLY A 159 -22.88 17.11 22.18
CA GLY A 159 -23.35 15.78 21.85
C GLY A 159 -24.04 15.67 20.49
N MET A 160 -24.72 14.54 20.29
CA MET A 160 -25.48 14.27 19.08
C MET A 160 -26.61 15.26 18.88
N GLY A 161 -26.92 15.61 17.64
CA GLY A 161 -28.03 16.48 17.26
C GLY A 161 -27.64 17.45 16.16
N TYR A 162 -28.53 18.42 15.95
CA TYR A 162 -28.41 19.49 14.96
C TYR A 162 -28.90 20.80 15.55
N GLY A 163 -28.26 21.93 15.20
CA GLY A 163 -28.69 23.26 15.60
C GLY A 163 -28.82 23.44 17.12
N GLY A 164 -28.01 22.80 17.93
CA GLY A 164 -28.09 22.82 19.38
C GLY A 164 -29.19 21.95 19.98
N LYS A 165 -29.93 21.18 19.17
CA LYS A 165 -31.12 20.41 19.61
C LYS A 165 -30.90 18.91 19.44
N LEU A 166 -31.54 18.14 20.32
CA LEU A 166 -31.55 16.67 20.26
C LEU A 166 -32.36 16.17 19.05
N PRO A 167 -32.13 14.92 18.59
CA PRO A 167 -33.02 14.26 17.64
C PRO A 167 -34.45 14.14 18.17
N THR A 168 -35.44 14.14 17.27
CA THR A 168 -36.89 14.13 17.62
C THR A 168 -37.39 12.82 18.20
N SER A 169 -36.64 11.72 18.02
CA SER A 169 -36.92 10.42 18.64
C SER A 169 -35.63 9.66 18.93
N SER A 170 -35.70 8.68 19.83
CA SER A 170 -34.56 7.82 20.22
C SER A 170 -33.98 7.02 19.07
N THR A 171 -34.80 6.62 18.08
CA THR A 171 -34.38 5.86 16.89
C THR A 171 -33.99 6.74 15.71
N SER A 172 -34.12 8.07 15.82
CA SER A 172 -33.60 9.02 14.82
C SER A 172 -32.27 9.62 15.24
N GLY A 173 -31.47 8.87 16.01
CA GLY A 173 -30.13 9.23 16.39
C GLY A 173 -29.25 9.62 15.18
N THR A 174 -28.22 10.40 15.41
CA THR A 174 -27.39 10.94 14.37
C THR A 174 -25.91 10.90 14.76
N ASN A 175 -25.04 10.73 13.76
CA ASN A 175 -23.60 10.90 13.92
C ASN A 175 -23.19 12.38 14.04
N SER A 176 -24.09 13.32 13.77
CA SER A 176 -23.82 14.74 13.91
C SER A 176 -23.64 15.12 15.39
N SER A 177 -22.60 15.86 15.69
CA SER A 177 -22.25 16.40 17.00
C SER A 177 -22.56 17.90 17.11
N TRP A 178 -23.65 18.35 16.46
CA TRP A 178 -24.16 19.71 16.48
C TRP A 178 -25.38 19.89 17.43
N GLY A 179 -25.51 18.91 18.35
CA GLY A 179 -26.58 18.95 19.37
C GLY A 179 -26.28 19.85 20.59
N PRO A 180 -27.00 19.67 21.70
CA PRO A 180 -26.77 20.41 22.94
C PRO A 180 -25.46 20.00 23.62
N LYS A 181 -25.06 20.80 24.65
CA LYS A 181 -23.94 20.41 25.53
C LYS A 181 -24.28 19.12 26.27
N ALA A 182 -23.23 18.33 26.50
CA ALA A 182 -23.30 17.13 27.32
C ALA A 182 -23.24 17.53 28.81
N ASP A 183 -24.38 17.68 29.40
CA ASP A 183 -24.58 18.23 30.79
C ASP A 183 -25.20 17.20 31.74
N ASP A 184 -24.94 15.91 31.51
CA ASP A 184 -25.37 14.77 32.33
C ASP A 184 -26.90 14.68 32.56
N PHE A 185 -27.73 15.36 31.77
CA PHE A 185 -29.16 15.16 31.80
C PHE A 185 -29.55 13.80 31.20
N VAL A 186 -30.71 13.28 31.59
CA VAL A 186 -31.16 11.96 31.14
C VAL A 186 -31.80 12.04 29.75
N TYR A 187 -31.38 11.13 28.83
CA TYR A 187 -31.97 11.01 27.51
C TYR A 187 -32.27 9.54 27.21
N LYS A 188 -33.40 9.27 26.56
CA LYS A 188 -33.77 7.91 26.13
C LYS A 188 -33.15 7.60 24.78
N TYR A 189 -32.23 6.63 24.76
CA TYR A 189 -31.52 6.21 23.54
C TYR A 189 -32.24 5.08 22.78
N PHE A 190 -31.65 4.65 21.67
CA PHE A 190 -32.20 3.65 20.72
C PHE A 190 -32.45 2.26 21.36
N ASP A 191 -31.74 1.92 22.40
CA ASP A 191 -31.89 0.66 23.18
C ASP A 191 -33.09 0.69 24.12
N GLY A 192 -33.86 1.79 24.08
CA GLY A 192 -35.03 1.99 24.93
C GLY A 192 -34.72 2.33 26.37
N GLN A 193 -33.45 2.45 26.74
CA GLN A 193 -32.99 2.79 28.07
C GLN A 193 -32.70 4.28 28.18
N GLU A 194 -32.83 4.77 29.40
CA GLU A 194 -32.42 6.11 29.78
C GLU A 194 -30.96 6.10 30.23
N HIS A 195 -30.15 6.95 29.60
CA HIS A 195 -28.74 7.12 29.92
C HIS A 195 -28.44 8.60 30.15
N ALA A 196 -27.40 8.89 30.91
CA ALA A 196 -26.87 10.24 31.03
C ALA A 196 -26.34 10.72 29.67
N PHE A 197 -26.74 11.93 29.28
CA PHE A 197 -26.24 12.59 28.06
C PHE A 197 -24.88 13.22 28.34
N MET A 198 -23.87 12.38 28.38
CA MET A 198 -22.50 12.75 28.73
C MET A 198 -21.52 12.32 27.64
N MET A 199 -20.33 12.92 27.64
CA MET A 199 -19.27 12.56 26.68
C MET A 199 -18.53 11.28 27.04
N TYR A 200 -18.24 10.45 26.06
CA TYR A 200 -17.40 9.26 26.14
C TYR A 200 -16.11 9.48 25.34
N PRO A 201 -15.05 10.07 25.93
CA PRO A 201 -13.89 10.57 25.19
C PRO A 201 -13.10 9.48 24.43
N ASN A 202 -13.03 8.28 24.99
CA ASN A 202 -12.31 7.16 24.36
C ASN A 202 -13.18 6.30 23.42
N ASN A 203 -14.36 6.75 23.11
CA ASN A 203 -15.42 5.98 22.45
C ASN A 203 -14.95 5.22 21.20
N ALA A 204 -14.28 5.90 20.27
CA ALA A 204 -13.77 5.27 19.06
C ALA A 204 -12.61 4.30 19.35
N SER A 205 -11.72 4.60 20.31
CA SER A 205 -10.61 3.74 20.66
C SER A 205 -11.01 2.50 21.46
N ASP A 206 -12.05 2.59 22.30
CA ASP A 206 -12.54 1.48 23.13
C ASP A 206 -13.27 0.39 22.31
N PHE A 207 -13.60 0.69 21.06
CA PHE A 207 -14.13 -0.31 20.13
C PHE A 207 -13.08 -1.36 19.76
N PHE A 208 -11.83 -0.97 19.63
CA PHE A 208 -10.76 -1.85 19.22
C PHE A 208 -10.25 -2.66 20.41
N ARG A 209 -10.02 -3.94 20.17
CA ARG A 209 -9.44 -4.84 21.17
C ARG A 209 -7.92 -4.90 21.09
N THR A 210 -7.29 -5.49 22.08
CA THR A 210 -5.90 -5.93 21.99
C THR A 210 -5.81 -7.10 21.00
N GLY A 211 -5.02 -6.93 19.95
CA GLY A 211 -4.68 -7.97 19.00
C GLY A 211 -3.55 -8.86 19.50
N LEU A 212 -3.46 -10.07 18.96
CA LEU A 212 -2.43 -11.04 19.28
C LEU A 212 -1.93 -11.69 17.99
N THR A 213 -0.61 -11.76 17.81
CA THR A 213 0.01 -12.50 16.70
C THR A 213 1.00 -13.50 17.26
N ALA A 214 0.83 -14.76 16.93
CA ALA A 214 1.79 -15.84 17.22
C ALA A 214 2.28 -16.44 15.91
N GLN A 215 3.59 -16.61 15.77
CA GLN A 215 4.20 -17.28 14.63
C GLN A 215 5.26 -18.25 15.13
N ASN A 216 5.15 -19.52 14.73
CA ASN A 216 6.05 -20.59 15.12
C ASN A 216 6.59 -21.28 13.88
N SER A 217 7.91 -21.34 13.74
CA SER A 217 8.58 -22.01 12.63
C SER A 217 9.46 -23.14 13.14
N ALA A 218 9.29 -24.34 12.59
CA ALA A 218 10.17 -25.48 12.81
C ALA A 218 10.93 -25.79 11.51
N ILE A 219 12.23 -25.92 11.59
CA ILE A 219 13.10 -26.05 10.43
C ILE A 219 14.01 -27.26 10.64
N LEU A 220 14.07 -28.13 9.62
CA LEU A 220 14.99 -29.26 9.56
C LEU A 220 15.88 -29.09 8.34
N SER A 221 17.18 -29.07 8.55
CA SER A 221 18.20 -29.03 7.48
C SER A 221 19.08 -30.26 7.60
N VAL A 222 19.26 -30.97 6.49
CA VAL A 222 20.14 -32.14 6.39
C VAL A 222 20.98 -31.98 5.14
N ASN A 223 22.29 -32.13 5.27
CA ASN A 223 23.20 -32.15 4.11
C ASN A 223 24.28 -33.20 4.30
N SER A 224 24.37 -34.12 3.36
CA SER A 224 25.32 -35.24 3.31
C SER A 224 26.32 -35.09 2.15
N GLY A 225 26.92 -33.92 1.99
CA GLY A 225 27.92 -33.60 0.98
C GLY A 225 27.34 -33.32 -0.40
N LYS A 226 26.80 -34.31 -1.11
CA LYS A 226 26.25 -34.15 -2.46
C LYS A 226 24.79 -33.73 -2.46
N THR A 227 24.04 -34.06 -1.42
CA THR A 227 22.58 -33.79 -1.31
C THR A 227 22.29 -33.01 -0.07
N GLY A 228 21.68 -31.84 -0.23
CA GLY A 228 21.13 -31.02 0.85
C GLY A 228 19.62 -30.99 0.77
N MET A 229 18.96 -31.10 1.92
CA MET A 229 17.51 -30.94 2.06
C MET A 229 17.22 -29.98 3.20
N ARG A 230 16.38 -28.99 2.96
CA ARG A 230 15.83 -28.11 3.98
C ARG A 230 14.30 -28.15 3.92
N PHE A 231 13.70 -28.49 5.03
CA PHE A 231 12.25 -28.44 5.25
C PHE A 231 11.92 -27.43 6.32
N SER A 232 10.92 -26.61 6.10
CA SER A 232 10.36 -25.70 7.11
C SER A 232 8.85 -25.77 7.14
N PHE A 233 8.31 -25.70 8.34
CA PHE A 233 6.88 -25.52 8.61
C PHE A 233 6.72 -24.29 9.48
N THR A 234 5.82 -23.40 9.10
CA THR A 234 5.48 -22.20 9.88
C THR A 234 3.98 -22.09 10.05
N ASP A 235 3.54 -21.98 11.29
CA ASP A 235 2.17 -21.68 11.69
C ASP A 235 2.10 -20.24 12.18
N MET A 236 1.18 -19.44 11.61
CA MET A 236 0.89 -18.08 12.06
C MET A 236 -0.59 -17.93 12.37
N ARG A 237 -0.89 -17.41 13.56
CA ARG A 237 -2.23 -17.08 14.03
C ARG A 237 -2.27 -15.63 14.45
N ASN A 238 -3.23 -14.88 13.90
CA ASN A 238 -3.46 -13.48 14.24
C ASN A 238 -4.92 -13.29 14.67
N LYS A 239 -5.11 -12.68 15.85
CA LYS A 239 -6.35 -12.04 16.26
C LYS A 239 -6.14 -10.53 16.10
N ASP A 240 -6.89 -9.92 15.22
CA ASP A 240 -6.75 -8.52 14.88
C ASP A 240 -7.20 -7.60 16.01
N ILE A 241 -6.77 -6.33 15.99
CA ILE A 241 -7.33 -5.27 16.85
C ILE A 241 -8.81 -5.01 16.55
N LEU A 242 -9.27 -5.26 15.31
CA LEU A 242 -10.68 -5.18 14.93
C LEU A 242 -11.43 -6.39 15.51
N PRO A 243 -12.56 -6.18 16.24
CA PRO A 243 -13.36 -7.28 16.78
C PRO A 243 -13.78 -8.28 15.71
N ASN A 244 -13.86 -9.57 16.07
CA ASN A 244 -14.27 -10.69 15.20
C ASN A 244 -13.44 -10.84 13.90
N THR A 245 -12.27 -10.22 13.79
CA THR A 245 -11.35 -10.34 12.65
C THR A 245 -10.16 -11.21 13.03
N ASN A 246 -9.89 -12.26 12.24
CA ASN A 246 -8.80 -13.20 12.50
C ASN A 246 -8.14 -13.63 11.18
N MET A 247 -6.88 -14.03 11.26
CA MET A 247 -6.14 -14.63 10.15
C MET A 247 -5.33 -15.83 10.65
N SER A 248 -5.29 -16.88 9.85
CA SER A 248 -4.34 -17.97 9.99
C SER A 248 -3.57 -18.18 8.70
N ARG A 249 -2.28 -18.53 8.82
CA ARG A 249 -1.43 -18.84 7.68
C ARG A 249 -0.47 -19.97 8.04
N ASP A 250 -0.51 -21.03 7.27
CA ASP A 250 0.38 -22.18 7.38
C ASP A 250 1.26 -22.24 6.14
N ASN A 251 2.59 -22.28 6.33
CA ASN A 251 3.57 -22.38 5.26
C ASN A 251 4.36 -23.67 5.38
N PHE A 252 4.46 -24.42 4.29
CA PHE A 252 5.34 -25.57 4.13
C PHE A 252 6.33 -25.26 3.00
N ASN A 253 7.62 -25.40 3.28
CA ASN A 253 8.66 -25.20 2.28
C ASN A 253 9.62 -26.38 2.31
N LEU A 254 9.89 -26.94 1.14
CA LEU A 254 10.88 -27.98 0.91
C LEU A 254 11.84 -27.51 -0.17
N ARG A 255 13.13 -27.50 0.12
CA ARG A 255 14.19 -27.30 -0.86
C ARG A 255 15.14 -28.48 -0.86
N VAL A 256 15.40 -29.04 -2.03
CA VAL A 256 16.35 -30.13 -2.24
C VAL A 256 17.36 -29.72 -3.29
N ASN A 257 18.62 -29.75 -2.95
CA ASN A 257 19.70 -29.55 -3.89
C ASN A 257 20.59 -30.79 -3.93
N THR A 258 20.95 -31.27 -5.13
CA THR A 258 21.78 -32.47 -5.29
C THR A 258 22.63 -32.40 -6.55
N SER A 259 23.77 -33.05 -6.55
CA SER A 259 24.67 -33.17 -7.72
C SER A 259 24.74 -34.64 -8.16
N ALA A 260 24.44 -34.87 -9.43
CA ALA A 260 24.53 -36.19 -10.09
C ALA A 260 25.48 -36.11 -11.29
N GLY A 261 26.72 -36.51 -11.10
CA GLY A 261 27.78 -36.37 -12.14
C GLY A 261 27.99 -34.88 -12.46
N PRO A 262 27.93 -34.48 -13.75
CA PRO A 262 28.12 -33.09 -14.15
C PRO A 262 26.89 -32.22 -14.00
N VAL A 263 25.76 -32.75 -13.49
CA VAL A 263 24.49 -32.02 -13.38
C VAL A 263 24.15 -31.72 -11.93
N ASP A 264 23.89 -30.43 -11.62
CA ASP A 264 23.38 -29.96 -10.36
C ASP A 264 21.87 -29.70 -10.47
N PHE A 265 21.11 -30.21 -9.53
CA PHE A 265 19.68 -30.03 -9.42
C PHE A 265 19.34 -29.20 -8.19
N ASP A 266 18.39 -28.27 -8.31
CA ASP A 266 17.81 -27.51 -7.21
C ASP A 266 16.29 -27.49 -7.39
N PHE A 267 15.58 -28.09 -6.47
CA PHE A 267 14.12 -28.19 -6.46
C PHE A 267 13.56 -27.49 -5.24
N THR A 268 12.56 -26.64 -5.42
CA THR A 268 11.84 -25.96 -4.34
C THR A 268 10.35 -26.20 -4.50
N ALA A 269 9.67 -26.61 -3.43
CA ALA A 269 8.23 -26.70 -3.34
C ALA A 269 7.77 -25.91 -2.13
N ASN A 270 6.89 -24.94 -2.34
CA ASN A 270 6.28 -24.16 -1.29
C ASN A 270 4.76 -24.30 -1.38
N TYR A 271 4.10 -24.56 -0.25
CA TYR A 271 2.66 -24.53 -0.10
C TYR A 271 2.29 -23.58 1.03
N THR A 272 1.38 -22.67 0.76
CA THR A 272 0.82 -21.74 1.75
C THR A 272 -0.68 -21.82 1.75
N ARG A 273 -1.26 -22.02 2.92
CA ARG A 273 -2.68 -21.88 3.18
C ARG A 273 -2.92 -20.66 4.04
N GLU A 274 -3.85 -19.80 3.62
CA GLU A 274 -4.27 -18.61 4.36
C GLU A 274 -5.78 -18.56 4.46
N ASP A 275 -6.29 -18.47 5.68
CA ASP A 275 -7.71 -18.29 5.97
C ASP A 275 -7.88 -16.96 6.71
N VAL A 276 -8.75 -16.07 6.21
CA VAL A 276 -9.05 -14.77 6.82
C VAL A 276 -10.55 -14.62 7.01
N LYS A 277 -10.95 -14.17 8.19
CA LYS A 277 -12.33 -13.83 8.54
C LYS A 277 -12.44 -12.33 8.77
N ASN A 278 -13.45 -11.71 8.18
CA ASN A 278 -13.83 -10.31 8.31
C ASN A 278 -12.68 -9.34 7.95
N ARG A 279 -12.20 -9.43 6.70
CA ARG A 279 -11.37 -8.37 6.14
C ARG A 279 -12.09 -7.03 6.25
N PRO A 280 -11.43 -5.95 6.70
CA PRO A 280 -12.08 -4.65 6.81
C PRO A 280 -12.52 -4.13 5.44
N ALA A 281 -13.73 -3.60 5.38
CA ALA A 281 -14.17 -2.80 4.24
C ALA A 281 -13.45 -1.45 4.26
N LEU A 282 -12.97 -1.00 3.10
CA LEU A 282 -12.14 0.19 2.93
C LEU A 282 -12.80 1.20 1.98
N GLY A 283 -12.16 2.35 1.78
CA GLY A 283 -12.70 3.43 0.96
C GLY A 283 -14.00 4.01 1.57
N ASP A 284 -14.87 4.55 0.73
CA ASP A 284 -16.17 5.09 1.16
C ASP A 284 -17.26 4.01 1.33
N SER A 285 -16.85 2.77 1.68
CA SER A 285 -17.80 1.70 1.96
C SER A 285 -18.73 2.07 3.10
N GLN A 286 -20.00 1.74 2.93
CA GLN A 286 -21.01 1.86 4.00
C GLN A 286 -20.67 0.98 5.22
N SER A 287 -19.89 -0.08 5.04
CA SER A 287 -19.42 -0.98 6.09
C SER A 287 -18.00 -0.66 6.58
N ASN A 288 -17.43 0.51 6.21
CA ASN A 288 -16.14 0.94 6.72
C ASN A 288 -16.26 1.33 8.21
N VAL A 289 -15.79 0.43 9.07
CA VAL A 289 -15.85 0.58 10.53
C VAL A 289 -15.07 1.82 11.00
N GLY A 290 -13.92 2.11 10.39
CA GLY A 290 -13.13 3.31 10.74
C GLY A 290 -13.92 4.60 10.51
N LYS A 291 -14.58 4.74 9.36
CA LYS A 291 -15.45 5.85 9.01
C LYS A 291 -16.63 5.97 9.99
N ASN A 292 -17.31 4.87 10.28
CA ASN A 292 -18.50 4.85 11.13
C ASN A 292 -18.18 5.22 12.59
N LEU A 293 -17.05 4.76 13.11
CA LEU A 293 -16.59 5.10 14.47
C LEU A 293 -16.08 6.54 14.58
N MET A 294 -15.38 7.01 13.57
CA MET A 294 -14.82 8.35 13.56
C MET A 294 -15.91 9.41 13.62
N THR A 295 -17.02 9.20 12.91
CA THR A 295 -18.16 10.14 12.92
C THR A 295 -19.14 9.91 14.07
N LEU A 296 -19.04 8.81 14.83
CA LEU A 296 -19.93 8.53 15.97
C LEU A 296 -19.90 9.68 16.97
N ALA A 297 -21.06 10.28 17.28
CA ALA A 297 -21.16 11.39 18.22
C ALA A 297 -20.68 10.96 19.62
N GLY A 298 -19.98 11.87 20.31
CA GLY A 298 -19.31 11.57 21.59
C GLY A 298 -20.24 11.17 22.71
N THR A 299 -21.54 11.46 22.62
CA THR A 299 -22.58 11.10 23.61
C THR A 299 -23.18 9.70 23.38
N TYR A 300 -22.79 8.98 22.32
CA TYR A 300 -23.06 7.55 22.21
C TYR A 300 -21.93 6.76 22.85
N ASN A 301 -22.25 5.85 23.78
CA ASN A 301 -21.27 4.84 24.18
C ASN A 301 -21.22 3.74 23.11
N GLN A 302 -20.06 3.50 22.50
CA GLN A 302 -19.92 2.45 21.49
C GLN A 302 -20.34 1.07 22.03
N ALA A 303 -20.23 0.82 23.34
CA ALA A 303 -20.63 -0.44 23.94
C ALA A 303 -22.13 -0.73 23.79
N TRP A 304 -22.99 0.29 23.72
CA TRP A 304 -24.42 0.13 23.48
C TRP A 304 -24.71 -0.42 22.07
N LEU A 305 -23.85 -0.12 21.09
CA LEU A 305 -23.96 -0.63 19.73
C LEU A 305 -23.74 -2.15 19.64
N LYS A 306 -23.28 -2.82 20.72
CA LYS A 306 -23.27 -4.28 20.82
C LYS A 306 -24.69 -4.87 20.82
N ASN A 307 -25.71 -4.06 21.18
CA ASN A 307 -27.11 -4.37 20.99
C ASN A 307 -27.50 -4.07 19.53
N TYR A 308 -26.90 -4.79 18.58
CA TYR A 308 -26.97 -4.55 17.13
C TYR A 308 -28.17 -5.22 16.47
N GLU A 309 -28.89 -6.10 17.18
CA GLU A 309 -30.08 -6.80 16.69
C GLU A 309 -31.26 -6.64 17.64
N ASP A 310 -32.47 -6.60 17.07
CA ASP A 310 -33.72 -6.61 17.82
C ASP A 310 -34.10 -8.04 18.28
N ALA A 311 -35.26 -8.18 18.95
CA ALA A 311 -35.74 -9.46 19.44
C ALA A 311 -36.01 -10.50 18.32
N ASP A 312 -36.26 -10.06 17.10
CA ASP A 312 -36.52 -10.88 15.92
C ASP A 312 -35.24 -11.19 15.14
N GLY A 313 -34.08 -10.72 15.62
CA GLY A 313 -32.77 -10.88 14.97
C GLY A 313 -32.54 -9.96 13.78
N ASN A 314 -33.33 -8.89 13.62
CA ASN A 314 -33.14 -7.89 12.59
C ASN A 314 -32.18 -6.79 13.05
N TYR A 315 -31.75 -5.94 12.11
CA TYR A 315 -30.92 -4.78 12.40
C TYR A 315 -31.59 -3.85 13.41
N GLN A 316 -30.93 -3.63 14.55
CA GLN A 316 -31.38 -2.65 15.54
C GLN A 316 -31.24 -1.24 15.00
N ASN A 317 -32.37 -0.56 14.78
CA ASN A 317 -32.36 0.83 14.33
C ASN A 317 -31.86 1.76 15.44
N TRP A 318 -30.71 2.38 15.26
CA TRP A 318 -30.13 3.33 16.21
C TRP A 318 -30.05 4.78 15.67
N ASN A 319 -30.15 4.95 14.33
CA ASN A 319 -29.90 6.23 13.68
C ASN A 319 -30.79 6.49 12.45
N GLY A 320 -32.06 6.05 12.47
CA GLY A 320 -32.98 6.16 11.33
C GLY A 320 -32.68 5.22 10.19
N ASN A 321 -31.97 4.10 10.44
CA ASN A 321 -31.50 3.15 9.44
C ASN A 321 -30.60 3.80 8.36
N ASP A 322 -29.79 4.79 8.77
CA ASP A 322 -28.85 5.42 7.85
C ASP A 322 -27.86 4.40 7.31
N GLN A 323 -27.96 4.13 6.00
CA GLN A 323 -27.09 3.18 5.33
C GLN A 323 -25.62 3.60 5.29
N TYR A 324 -25.31 4.88 5.41
CA TYR A 324 -23.95 5.43 5.35
C TYR A 324 -23.23 5.41 6.71
N ASN A 325 -23.97 5.18 7.80
CA ASN A 325 -23.47 5.12 9.16
C ASN A 325 -24.05 3.93 9.89
N LYS A 326 -23.75 2.72 9.40
CA LYS A 326 -24.23 1.47 9.97
C LYS A 326 -23.59 1.16 11.32
N ASN A 327 -24.26 0.31 12.09
CA ASN A 327 -23.71 -0.20 13.34
C ASN A 327 -22.48 -1.07 13.04
N PRO A 328 -21.25 -0.72 13.52
CA PRO A 328 -20.03 -1.47 13.22
C PRO A 328 -20.04 -2.89 13.79
N TYR A 329 -20.78 -3.17 14.87
CA TYR A 329 -20.92 -4.54 15.38
C TYR A 329 -21.80 -5.40 14.48
N TRP A 330 -22.88 -4.83 13.88
CA TRP A 330 -23.66 -5.56 12.88
C TRP A 330 -22.81 -5.98 11.70
N ASP A 331 -21.99 -5.06 11.17
CA ASP A 331 -21.10 -5.34 10.04
C ASP A 331 -20.02 -6.39 10.34
N LEU A 332 -19.61 -6.57 11.60
CA LEU A 332 -18.61 -7.55 11.99
C LEU A 332 -19.18 -8.89 12.50
N TYR A 333 -20.44 -8.93 12.94
CA TYR A 333 -21.02 -10.13 13.58
C TYR A 333 -22.17 -10.75 12.80
N LYS A 334 -22.99 -9.95 12.10
CA LYS A 334 -24.10 -10.43 11.25
C LYS A 334 -23.73 -10.46 9.77
N ASN A 335 -23.23 -9.36 9.24
CA ASN A 335 -22.49 -9.39 7.98
C ASN A 335 -21.16 -10.12 8.21
N SER A 336 -20.61 -10.70 7.17
CA SER A 336 -19.31 -11.36 7.30
C SER A 336 -18.68 -11.57 5.94
N ASN A 337 -17.37 -11.50 5.90
CA ASN A 337 -16.63 -11.99 4.75
C ASN A 337 -15.57 -13.02 5.19
N THR A 338 -15.27 -13.94 4.31
CA THR A 338 -14.22 -14.94 4.51
C THR A 338 -13.41 -15.10 3.24
N SER A 339 -12.11 -15.29 3.38
CA SER A 339 -11.27 -15.71 2.26
C SER A 339 -10.45 -16.93 2.64
N LYS A 340 -10.39 -17.91 1.75
CA LYS A 340 -9.55 -19.10 1.87
C LYS A 340 -8.66 -19.15 0.64
N LYS A 341 -7.34 -19.10 0.85
CA LYS A 341 -6.35 -19.03 -0.22
C LYS A 341 -5.32 -20.15 -0.07
N ASP A 342 -5.14 -20.93 -1.12
CA ASP A 342 -4.12 -21.96 -1.27
C ASP A 342 -3.14 -21.53 -2.37
N VAL A 343 -1.85 -21.45 -2.03
CA VAL A 343 -0.78 -21.08 -2.96
C VAL A 343 0.22 -22.21 -3.06
N PHE A 344 0.43 -22.73 -4.25
CA PHE A 344 1.47 -23.70 -4.57
C PHE A 344 2.51 -23.03 -5.46
N ARG A 345 3.77 -23.07 -5.04
CA ARG A 345 4.91 -22.62 -5.84
C ARG A 345 5.88 -23.77 -5.99
N LEU A 346 6.17 -24.12 -7.23
CA LEU A 346 7.10 -25.17 -7.58
C LEU A 346 8.19 -24.61 -8.50
N THR A 347 9.45 -24.86 -8.17
CA THR A 347 10.60 -24.47 -8.99
C THR A 347 11.53 -25.66 -9.15
N GLY A 348 11.89 -25.96 -10.37
CA GLY A 348 12.93 -26.93 -10.71
C GLY A 348 14.04 -26.25 -11.53
N LYS A 349 15.28 -26.44 -11.13
CA LYS A 349 16.47 -25.97 -11.83
C LYS A 349 17.43 -27.11 -12.03
N ALA A 350 17.95 -27.26 -13.24
CA ALA A 350 19.05 -28.19 -13.59
C ALA A 350 20.17 -27.39 -14.23
N ILE A 351 21.41 -27.60 -13.77
CA ILE A 351 22.61 -26.96 -14.30
C ILE A 351 23.54 -28.08 -14.75
N TRP A 352 23.71 -28.19 -16.07
CA TRP A 352 24.69 -29.12 -16.67
C TRP A 352 26.01 -28.39 -16.84
N ASN A 353 27.04 -28.80 -16.08
CA ASN A 353 28.41 -28.33 -16.19
C ASN A 353 29.07 -29.10 -17.33
N ILE A 354 29.01 -28.57 -18.57
CA ILE A 354 29.53 -29.19 -19.77
C ILE A 354 31.06 -29.31 -19.68
N ASP A 355 31.66 -28.19 -19.30
CA ASP A 355 33.07 -28.12 -18.93
C ASP A 355 33.31 -27.06 -17.86
N LYS A 356 34.59 -26.70 -17.59
CA LYS A 356 34.94 -25.68 -16.58
C LYS A 356 34.52 -24.25 -16.98
N HIS A 357 34.16 -24.02 -18.24
CA HIS A 357 33.83 -22.71 -18.79
C HIS A 357 32.36 -22.58 -19.20
N LEU A 358 31.77 -23.67 -19.69
CA LEU A 358 30.42 -23.65 -20.26
C LEU A 358 29.43 -24.46 -19.41
N LYS A 359 28.32 -23.84 -19.06
CA LYS A 359 27.18 -24.47 -18.34
C LYS A 359 25.92 -24.25 -19.14
N LEU A 360 25.04 -25.24 -19.14
CA LEU A 360 23.65 -25.08 -19.60
C LEU A 360 22.70 -25.17 -18.40
N GLN A 361 21.87 -24.17 -18.23
CA GLN A 361 20.91 -24.11 -17.14
C GLN A 361 19.48 -24.12 -17.68
N GLY A 362 18.68 -25.08 -17.24
CA GLY A 362 17.23 -25.06 -17.43
C GLY A 362 16.53 -24.73 -16.11
N THR A 363 15.54 -23.84 -16.15
CA THR A 363 14.71 -23.48 -15.00
C THR A 363 13.24 -23.53 -15.41
N ILE A 364 12.41 -24.19 -14.61
CA ILE A 364 10.96 -24.19 -14.76
C ILE A 364 10.34 -23.84 -13.41
N GLY A 365 9.37 -22.93 -13.43
CA GLY A 365 8.65 -22.54 -12.23
C GLY A 365 7.18 -22.28 -12.53
N THR A 366 6.33 -22.59 -11.55
CA THR A 366 4.89 -22.34 -11.63
C THR A 366 4.35 -21.88 -10.28
N ASP A 367 3.51 -20.85 -10.30
CA ASP A 367 2.67 -20.47 -9.17
C ASP A 367 1.22 -20.81 -9.50
N ILE A 368 0.55 -21.47 -8.57
CA ILE A 368 -0.87 -21.83 -8.66
C ILE A 368 -1.54 -21.28 -7.41
N THR A 369 -2.46 -20.33 -7.58
CA THR A 369 -3.23 -19.78 -6.49
C THR A 369 -4.72 -20.05 -6.70
N ASN A 370 -5.33 -20.74 -5.76
CA ASN A 370 -6.76 -20.92 -5.67
C ASN A 370 -7.26 -20.13 -4.46
N MET A 371 -8.21 -19.22 -4.67
CA MET A 371 -8.80 -18.46 -3.57
C MET A 371 -10.32 -18.46 -3.72
N ASN A 372 -11.01 -18.67 -2.60
CA ASN A 372 -12.45 -18.48 -2.47
C ASN A 372 -12.69 -17.30 -1.53
N PHE A 373 -13.44 -16.30 -1.99
CA PHE A 373 -13.85 -15.13 -1.22
C PHE A 373 -15.38 -15.06 -1.17
N GLU A 374 -15.93 -15.16 0.04
CA GLU A 374 -17.36 -15.03 0.32
C GLU A 374 -17.62 -13.70 1.04
N ASP A 375 -18.57 -12.92 0.55
CA ASP A 375 -19.09 -11.70 1.17
C ASP A 375 -20.61 -11.82 1.36
N PHE A 376 -21.02 -11.88 2.61
CA PHE A 376 -22.40 -12.07 3.05
C PHE A 376 -22.92 -10.82 3.74
N ILE A 377 -24.05 -10.30 3.23
CA ILE A 377 -24.82 -9.22 3.82
C ILE A 377 -26.16 -9.78 4.30
N ALA A 378 -26.42 -9.71 5.59
CA ALA A 378 -27.63 -10.23 6.21
C ALA A 378 -28.87 -9.43 5.80
N LYS A 379 -30.05 -10.04 5.88
CA LYS A 379 -31.34 -9.32 5.72
C LYS A 379 -31.44 -8.19 6.75
N THR A 380 -32.26 -7.22 6.45
CA THR A 380 -32.52 -6.00 7.24
C THR A 380 -31.34 -5.04 7.38
N THR A 381 -30.16 -5.36 6.78
CA THR A 381 -29.02 -4.44 6.71
C THR A 381 -29.40 -3.16 5.96
N PRO A 382 -29.26 -1.95 6.57
CA PRO A 382 -29.53 -0.70 5.87
C PRO A 382 -28.78 -0.61 4.54
N GLY A 383 -29.45 -0.18 3.48
CA GLY A 383 -28.91 -0.14 2.11
C GLY A 383 -29.00 -1.47 1.33
N THR A 384 -29.18 -2.60 2.03
CA THR A 384 -29.34 -3.93 1.43
C THR A 384 -30.32 -4.77 2.23
N PRO A 385 -31.57 -4.30 2.46
CA PRO A 385 -32.50 -4.92 3.41
C PRO A 385 -32.95 -6.33 3.01
N ALA A 386 -32.86 -6.68 1.74
CA ALA A 386 -33.18 -8.01 1.24
C ALA A 386 -32.03 -9.03 1.37
N GLY A 387 -30.87 -8.61 1.87
CA GLY A 387 -29.67 -9.44 1.98
C GLY A 387 -28.99 -9.75 0.62
N LYS A 388 -27.72 -10.07 0.68
CA LYS A 388 -26.89 -10.36 -0.51
C LYS A 388 -25.82 -11.39 -0.18
N LEU A 389 -25.48 -12.25 -1.13
CA LEU A 389 -24.30 -13.10 -1.11
C LEU A 389 -23.46 -12.85 -2.35
N THR A 390 -22.16 -12.66 -2.18
CA THR A 390 -21.20 -12.68 -3.28
C THR A 390 -20.16 -13.75 -2.97
N ASP A 391 -20.01 -14.70 -3.89
CA ASP A 391 -19.00 -15.75 -3.83
C ASP A 391 -18.10 -15.65 -5.04
N GLN A 392 -16.80 -15.41 -4.82
CA GLN A 392 -15.78 -15.24 -5.86
C GLN A 392 -14.74 -16.35 -5.76
N ILE A 393 -14.55 -17.06 -6.87
CA ILE A 393 -13.58 -18.13 -7.01
C ILE A 393 -12.50 -17.69 -7.97
N PHE A 394 -11.27 -17.57 -7.48
CA PHE A 394 -10.08 -17.21 -8.24
C PHE A 394 -9.22 -18.44 -8.49
N ASN A 395 -8.86 -18.69 -9.74
CA ASN A 395 -7.91 -19.71 -10.16
C ASN A 395 -6.83 -19.03 -10.99
N ASN A 396 -5.71 -18.73 -10.38
CA ASN A 396 -4.58 -18.07 -11.02
C ASN A 396 -3.44 -19.08 -11.22
N ARG A 397 -2.87 -19.09 -12.40
CA ARG A 397 -1.72 -19.92 -12.73
C ARG A 397 -0.70 -19.13 -13.55
N THR A 398 0.54 -19.15 -13.12
CA THR A 398 1.68 -18.70 -13.92
C THR A 398 2.60 -19.88 -14.28
N LEU A 399 3.27 -19.79 -15.40
CA LEU A 399 4.33 -20.70 -15.81
C LEU A 399 5.50 -19.87 -16.34
N ASN A 400 6.69 -20.14 -15.84
CA ASN A 400 7.95 -19.59 -16.34
C ASN A 400 8.88 -20.74 -16.70
N ALA A 401 9.36 -20.78 -17.95
CA ALA A 401 10.36 -21.74 -18.42
C ALA A 401 11.50 -20.98 -19.08
N GLU A 402 12.72 -21.28 -18.70
CA GLU A 402 13.93 -20.59 -19.13
C GLU A 402 15.05 -21.57 -19.44
N LEU A 403 15.81 -21.30 -20.50
CA LEU A 403 17.02 -22.01 -20.85
C LEU A 403 18.15 -21.02 -21.07
N LEU A 404 19.29 -21.23 -20.38
CA LEU A 404 20.48 -20.37 -20.42
C LEU A 404 21.74 -21.16 -20.76
N ALA A 405 22.54 -20.63 -21.65
CA ALA A 405 23.94 -20.99 -21.81
C ALA A 405 24.80 -19.95 -21.07
N LEU A 406 25.64 -20.40 -20.16
CA LEU A 406 26.47 -19.57 -19.28
C LEU A 406 27.94 -19.90 -19.60
N TYR A 407 28.69 -18.91 -20.06
CA TYR A 407 30.12 -19.01 -20.36
C TYR A 407 30.92 -18.11 -19.41
N ASN A 408 31.98 -18.65 -18.83
CA ASN A 408 32.90 -17.92 -17.96
C ASN A 408 34.33 -18.38 -18.24
N ASN A 409 35.22 -17.44 -18.53
CA ASN A 409 36.62 -17.73 -18.75
C ASN A 409 37.50 -16.52 -18.41
N SER A 410 38.75 -16.79 -18.07
CA SER A 410 39.76 -15.77 -17.83
C SER A 410 40.96 -16.04 -18.77
N TRP A 411 41.36 -15.02 -19.55
CA TRP A 411 42.52 -15.05 -20.44
C TRP A 411 43.53 -13.98 -20.07
N GLY A 412 44.58 -14.33 -19.37
CA GLY A 412 45.55 -13.38 -18.85
C GLY A 412 44.89 -12.38 -17.91
N ASP A 413 44.93 -11.09 -18.27
CA ASP A 413 44.30 -9.99 -17.47
C ASP A 413 42.81 -9.80 -17.75
N PHE A 414 42.20 -10.56 -18.65
CA PHE A 414 40.79 -10.42 -19.05
C PHE A 414 39.93 -11.51 -18.41
N ASP A 415 38.83 -11.09 -17.79
CA ASP A 415 37.74 -11.93 -17.32
C ASP A 415 36.52 -11.73 -18.22
N VAL A 416 35.97 -12.81 -18.78
CA VAL A 416 34.81 -12.75 -19.68
C VAL A 416 33.70 -13.63 -19.13
N ASN A 417 32.52 -13.01 -18.96
CA ASN A 417 31.28 -13.73 -18.65
C ASN A 417 30.29 -13.45 -19.78
N ALA A 418 29.68 -14.48 -20.35
CA ALA A 418 28.62 -14.33 -21.33
C ALA A 418 27.44 -15.24 -21.00
N THR A 419 26.24 -14.74 -21.25
CA THR A 419 25.00 -15.48 -21.09
C THR A 419 24.16 -15.30 -22.34
N ALA A 420 23.58 -16.39 -22.84
CA ALA A 420 22.56 -16.33 -23.89
C ALA A 420 21.44 -17.29 -23.54
N GLY A 421 20.21 -16.89 -23.84
CA GLY A 421 19.09 -17.76 -23.54
C GLY A 421 17.74 -17.24 -23.96
N GLY A 422 16.71 -18.01 -23.61
CA GLY A 422 15.32 -17.69 -23.88
C GLY A 422 14.42 -18.06 -22.73
N ASN A 423 13.29 -17.38 -22.69
CA ASN A 423 12.29 -17.52 -21.64
C ASN A 423 10.88 -17.50 -22.24
N ILE A 424 9.99 -18.32 -21.69
CA ILE A 424 8.55 -18.27 -21.95
C ILE A 424 7.85 -18.06 -20.62
N PHE A 425 7.06 -17.01 -20.54
CA PHE A 425 6.20 -16.70 -19.39
C PHE A 425 4.74 -16.72 -19.81
N LYS A 426 3.90 -17.43 -19.05
CA LYS A 426 2.44 -17.49 -19.28
C LYS A 426 1.69 -17.18 -18.01
N VAL A 427 0.60 -16.42 -18.16
CA VAL A 427 -0.40 -16.19 -17.11
C VAL A 427 -1.75 -16.70 -17.61
N ASN A 428 -2.48 -17.39 -16.78
CA ASN A 428 -3.84 -17.84 -17.01
C ASN A 428 -4.65 -17.70 -15.72
N ASN A 429 -5.37 -16.60 -15.59
CA ASN A 429 -6.21 -16.31 -14.45
C ASN A 429 -7.69 -16.43 -14.86
N LYS A 430 -8.47 -17.05 -14.00
CA LYS A 430 -9.93 -17.20 -14.16
C LYS A 430 -10.61 -16.78 -12.86
N THR A 431 -11.60 -15.91 -12.94
CA THR A 431 -12.45 -15.53 -11.81
C THR A 431 -13.90 -15.85 -12.13
N ILE A 432 -14.57 -16.55 -11.24
CA ILE A 432 -16.02 -16.81 -11.28
C ILE A 432 -16.62 -16.02 -10.12
N THR A 433 -17.61 -15.19 -10.39
CA THR A 433 -18.36 -14.43 -9.39
C THR A 433 -19.82 -14.86 -9.43
N ASN A 434 -20.29 -15.44 -8.32
CA ASN A 434 -21.69 -15.77 -8.09
C ASN A 434 -22.29 -14.70 -7.18
N THR A 435 -23.41 -14.09 -7.58
CA THR A 435 -24.12 -13.10 -6.78
C THR A 435 -25.55 -13.54 -6.57
N GLY A 436 -25.96 -13.64 -5.30
CA GLY A 436 -27.33 -13.87 -4.90
C GLY A 436 -27.95 -12.62 -4.30
N LEU A 437 -29.13 -12.25 -4.75
CA LEU A 437 -29.92 -11.12 -4.24
C LEU A 437 -31.28 -11.61 -3.76
N ASN A 438 -31.84 -10.89 -2.80
CA ASN A 438 -33.15 -11.21 -2.20
C ASN A 438 -33.14 -12.57 -1.51
N GLN A 439 -32.48 -12.63 -0.35
CA GLN A 439 -32.37 -13.83 0.49
C GLN A 439 -33.75 -14.30 0.95
N GLN A 440 -34.04 -15.59 0.77
CA GLN A 440 -35.33 -16.18 1.17
C GLN A 440 -35.39 -16.49 2.68
N MET A 441 -34.44 -17.28 3.17
CA MET A 441 -34.34 -17.66 4.59
C MET A 441 -33.15 -16.91 5.22
N ASN A 442 -33.37 -16.28 6.37
CA ASN A 442 -32.34 -15.50 7.05
C ASN A 442 -31.15 -16.37 7.47
N GLY A 443 -29.92 -15.84 7.30
CA GLY A 443 -28.66 -16.45 7.79
C GLY A 443 -28.11 -17.63 6.99
N ILE A 444 -28.81 -18.13 5.97
CA ILE A 444 -28.33 -19.25 5.13
C ILE A 444 -27.45 -18.71 4.00
N LYS A 445 -26.16 -19.03 4.05
CA LYS A 445 -25.12 -18.62 3.09
C LYS A 445 -24.97 -19.66 1.97
N ASN A 446 -26.02 -19.86 1.20
CA ASN A 446 -26.02 -20.73 0.02
C ASN A 446 -26.68 -19.99 -1.13
N ILE A 447 -26.06 -19.97 -2.30
CA ILE A 447 -26.56 -19.24 -3.46
C ILE A 447 -28.00 -19.61 -3.84
N MET A 448 -28.39 -20.86 -3.59
CA MET A 448 -29.75 -21.34 -3.81
C MET A 448 -30.81 -20.71 -2.89
N ASN A 449 -30.39 -20.08 -1.81
CA ASN A 449 -31.27 -19.37 -0.88
C ASN A 449 -31.64 -17.95 -1.35
N TYR A 450 -31.29 -17.59 -2.58
CA TYR A 450 -31.56 -16.26 -3.16
C TYR A 450 -32.50 -16.35 -4.34
N GLN A 451 -33.45 -15.41 -4.45
CA GLN A 451 -34.43 -15.37 -5.53
C GLN A 451 -33.78 -15.04 -6.87
N GLU A 452 -32.79 -14.13 -6.84
CA GLU A 452 -32.01 -13.75 -8.02
C GLU A 452 -30.61 -14.29 -7.88
N GLN A 453 -30.16 -15.03 -8.89
CA GLN A 453 -28.81 -15.59 -8.95
C GLN A 453 -28.17 -15.16 -10.26
N ASN A 454 -26.93 -14.66 -10.16
CA ASN A 454 -26.16 -14.22 -11.32
C ASN A 454 -24.74 -14.77 -11.22
N THR A 455 -24.28 -15.41 -12.27
CA THR A 455 -22.91 -15.90 -12.41
C THR A 455 -22.19 -15.15 -13.50
N ARG A 456 -21.02 -14.67 -13.21
CA ARG A 456 -20.13 -14.01 -14.17
C ARG A 456 -18.75 -14.69 -14.14
N GLU A 457 -18.22 -14.95 -15.33
CA GLU A 457 -16.87 -15.44 -15.53
C GLU A 457 -16.00 -14.39 -16.19
N SER A 458 -14.76 -14.22 -15.72
CA SER A 458 -13.75 -13.42 -16.38
C SER A 458 -12.44 -14.21 -16.51
N MET A 459 -11.72 -13.99 -17.61
CA MET A 459 -10.44 -14.61 -17.89
C MET A 459 -9.39 -13.56 -18.20
N TYR A 460 -8.16 -13.81 -17.77
CA TYR A 460 -6.99 -13.02 -18.09
C TYR A 460 -5.88 -13.98 -18.56
N LYS A 461 -5.53 -13.93 -19.84
CA LYS A 461 -4.50 -14.79 -20.43
C LYS A 461 -3.45 -13.93 -21.12
N LYS A 462 -2.19 -14.17 -20.78
CA LYS A 462 -1.04 -13.44 -21.33
C LYS A 462 0.14 -14.38 -21.54
N GLN A 463 0.87 -14.17 -22.63
CA GLN A 463 2.14 -14.86 -22.88
C GLN A 463 3.20 -13.84 -23.33
N ILE A 464 4.41 -13.98 -22.78
CA ILE A 464 5.61 -13.28 -23.24
C ILE A 464 6.65 -14.34 -23.58
N SER A 465 7.22 -14.25 -24.79
CA SER A 465 8.35 -15.08 -25.23
C SER A 465 9.55 -14.18 -25.46
N SER A 466 10.70 -14.56 -24.95
CA SER A 466 11.88 -13.70 -24.91
C SER A 466 13.14 -14.42 -25.38
N LEU A 467 14.01 -13.68 -26.05
CA LEU A 467 15.40 -14.08 -26.31
C LEU A 467 16.32 -12.96 -25.82
N TYR A 468 17.41 -13.33 -25.20
CA TYR A 468 18.36 -12.35 -24.67
C TYR A 468 19.79 -12.88 -24.59
N ALA A 469 20.73 -11.94 -24.61
CA ALA A 469 22.13 -12.20 -24.41
C ALA A 469 22.78 -11.08 -23.60
N SER A 470 23.79 -11.43 -22.81
CA SER A 470 24.63 -10.48 -22.10
C SER A 470 26.10 -10.91 -22.19
N ALA A 471 26.99 -9.93 -22.17
CA ALA A 471 28.43 -10.17 -22.08
C ALA A 471 29.03 -9.11 -21.13
N SER A 472 29.91 -9.57 -20.25
CA SER A 472 30.68 -8.73 -19.32
C SER A 472 32.18 -9.04 -19.52
N ILE A 473 32.99 -7.99 -19.71
CA ILE A 473 34.45 -8.07 -19.86
C ILE A 473 35.07 -7.26 -18.72
N GLY A 474 35.90 -7.93 -17.92
CA GLY A 474 36.74 -7.31 -16.90
C GLY A 474 38.20 -7.25 -17.41
N TYR A 475 38.92 -6.18 -17.14
CA TYR A 475 40.34 -6.04 -17.40
C TYR A 475 41.08 -5.63 -16.14
N LYS A 476 42.04 -6.45 -15.73
CA LYS A 476 42.88 -6.26 -14.53
C LYS A 476 42.10 -6.02 -13.25
N HIS A 477 40.91 -6.59 -13.13
CA HIS A 477 39.97 -6.36 -12.02
C HIS A 477 39.69 -4.87 -11.74
N THR A 478 40.03 -3.99 -12.71
CA THR A 478 39.94 -2.53 -12.59
C THR A 478 38.85 -1.97 -13.51
N TYR A 479 38.83 -2.39 -14.75
CA TYR A 479 37.86 -1.90 -15.74
C TYR A 479 36.85 -2.99 -16.04
N TYR A 480 35.58 -2.63 -16.09
CA TYR A 480 34.49 -3.54 -16.45
C TYR A 480 33.58 -2.88 -17.47
N LEU A 481 33.20 -3.63 -18.47
CA LEU A 481 32.19 -3.25 -19.46
C LEU A 481 31.21 -4.41 -19.60
N GLU A 482 29.92 -4.10 -19.51
CA GLU A 482 28.83 -5.05 -19.67
C GLU A 482 27.82 -4.53 -20.69
N GLY A 483 27.39 -5.40 -21.59
CA GLY A 483 26.32 -5.12 -22.55
C GLY A 483 25.24 -6.21 -22.49
N THR A 484 23.99 -5.82 -22.62
CA THR A 484 22.85 -6.74 -22.75
C THR A 484 21.97 -6.35 -23.91
N ILE A 485 21.37 -7.35 -24.55
CA ILE A 485 20.31 -7.17 -25.54
C ILE A 485 19.19 -8.16 -25.25
N ARG A 486 17.95 -7.70 -25.28
CA ARG A 486 16.78 -8.54 -25.10
C ARG A 486 15.67 -8.17 -26.07
N GLY A 487 15.01 -9.20 -26.62
CA GLY A 487 13.80 -9.07 -27.41
C GLY A 487 12.64 -9.81 -26.71
N ASP A 488 11.55 -9.11 -26.47
CA ASP A 488 10.31 -9.67 -25.93
C ASP A 488 9.21 -9.64 -26.99
N LYS A 489 8.43 -10.73 -27.08
CA LYS A 489 7.23 -10.83 -27.89
C LYS A 489 6.02 -11.05 -26.97
N SER A 490 5.14 -10.04 -26.87
CA SER A 490 3.94 -10.09 -26.02
C SER A 490 2.67 -10.40 -26.81
N SER A 491 1.82 -11.26 -26.26
CA SER A 491 0.50 -11.55 -26.82
C SER A 491 -0.54 -10.45 -26.64
N THR A 492 -0.22 -9.40 -25.87
CA THR A 492 -1.15 -8.28 -25.58
C THR A 492 -1.07 -7.14 -26.56
N LEU A 493 -0.05 -7.15 -27.42
CA LEU A 493 0.17 -6.13 -28.45
C LEU A 493 -0.15 -6.65 -29.85
N PRO A 494 -0.48 -5.77 -30.82
CA PRO A 494 -0.79 -6.15 -32.17
C PRO A 494 0.44 -6.77 -32.85
N THR A 495 0.23 -7.69 -33.80
CA THR A 495 1.31 -8.43 -34.48
C THR A 495 2.36 -7.52 -35.15
N SER A 496 1.99 -6.32 -35.55
CA SER A 496 2.89 -5.28 -36.07
C SER A 496 3.86 -4.71 -35.03
N ASN A 497 3.48 -4.71 -33.73
CA ASN A 497 4.19 -4.06 -32.63
C ASN A 497 4.44 -4.99 -31.43
N ASN A 498 4.16 -6.28 -31.53
CA ASN A 498 4.25 -7.21 -30.41
C ASN A 498 5.66 -7.64 -30.05
N THR A 499 6.64 -7.37 -30.93
CA THR A 499 8.05 -7.68 -30.71
C THR A 499 8.82 -6.38 -30.54
N TYR A 500 9.47 -6.22 -29.41
CA TYR A 500 10.26 -5.04 -29.09
C TYR A 500 11.60 -5.43 -28.48
N VAL A 501 12.65 -4.72 -28.91
CA VAL A 501 14.04 -4.99 -28.54
C VAL A 501 14.58 -3.82 -27.73
N TYR A 502 15.33 -4.15 -26.71
CA TYR A 502 15.93 -3.15 -25.85
C TYR A 502 17.33 -3.55 -25.36
N PRO A 503 18.32 -2.67 -25.58
CA PRO A 503 19.68 -2.87 -25.13
C PRO A 503 19.96 -2.20 -23.80
N SER A 504 21.02 -2.68 -23.10
CA SER A 504 21.66 -1.93 -22.04
C SER A 504 23.19 -2.02 -22.15
N VAL A 505 23.86 -0.97 -21.68
CA VAL A 505 25.32 -0.91 -21.56
C VAL A 505 25.68 -0.33 -20.21
N SER A 506 26.61 -0.95 -19.51
CA SER A 506 27.15 -0.42 -18.26
C SER A 506 28.67 -0.56 -18.21
N GLY A 507 29.31 0.43 -17.60
CA GLY A 507 30.74 0.41 -17.36
C GLY A 507 31.07 0.76 -15.93
N SER A 508 32.15 0.20 -15.41
CA SER A 508 32.67 0.60 -14.10
C SER A 508 34.18 0.59 -14.03
N LEU A 509 34.70 1.53 -13.23
CA LEU A 509 36.12 1.69 -12.94
C LEU A 509 36.37 1.58 -11.45
N VAL A 510 37.15 0.60 -11.03
CA VAL A 510 37.64 0.45 -9.67
C VAL A 510 38.88 1.31 -9.50
N PHE A 511 38.68 2.61 -9.27
CA PHE A 511 39.79 3.58 -9.23
C PHE A 511 40.68 3.40 -8.00
N SER A 512 40.23 2.67 -6.98
CA SER A 512 41.06 2.35 -5.81
C SER A 512 42.29 1.50 -6.16
N GLU A 513 42.29 0.82 -7.32
CA GLU A 513 43.47 0.08 -7.79
C GLU A 513 44.65 1.02 -8.14
N PHE A 514 44.40 2.31 -8.40
CA PHE A 514 45.43 3.31 -8.61
C PHE A 514 45.95 3.96 -7.31
N ILE A 515 45.27 3.70 -6.18
CA ILE A 515 45.61 4.28 -4.88
C ILE A 515 46.67 3.40 -4.19
N LYS A 516 47.88 3.90 -4.08
CA LYS A 516 48.98 3.17 -3.41
C LYS A 516 48.75 2.99 -1.91
N ASN A 517 48.24 4.02 -1.24
CA ASN A 517 47.99 3.99 0.21
C ASN A 517 46.50 3.81 0.50
N LYS A 518 46.07 2.56 0.71
CA LYS A 518 44.67 2.18 0.94
C LYS A 518 44.23 2.34 2.41
N LYS A 519 44.95 3.09 3.27
CA LYS A 519 44.59 3.28 4.69
C LYS A 519 43.30 4.05 4.90
N ILE A 520 43.03 5.04 4.05
CA ILE A 520 41.81 5.84 4.13
C ILE A 520 40.76 5.30 3.19
N ILE A 521 41.09 5.21 1.90
CA ILE A 521 40.19 4.65 0.86
C ILE A 521 40.65 3.24 0.54
N ASN A 522 39.90 2.25 0.98
CA ASN A 522 40.22 0.83 0.72
C ASN A 522 39.60 0.33 -0.56
N TYR A 523 38.47 0.86 -0.94
CA TYR A 523 37.73 0.55 -2.13
C TYR A 523 37.08 1.79 -2.69
N GLY A 524 37.15 2.00 -3.98
CA GLY A 524 36.52 3.10 -4.71
C GLY A 524 36.19 2.68 -6.10
N LYS A 525 34.89 2.78 -6.47
CA LYS A 525 34.37 2.42 -7.80
C LYS A 525 33.44 3.51 -8.30
N VAL A 526 33.64 3.96 -9.53
CA VAL A 526 32.66 4.74 -10.29
C VAL A 526 31.97 3.82 -11.29
N ARG A 527 30.68 4.04 -11.54
CA ARG A 527 29.88 3.28 -12.48
C ARG A 527 29.00 4.22 -13.32
N ALA A 528 28.77 3.85 -14.55
CA ALA A 528 27.85 4.52 -15.45
C ALA A 528 27.06 3.48 -16.22
N SER A 529 25.76 3.68 -16.40
CA SER A 529 24.91 2.80 -17.20
C SER A 529 23.89 3.57 -18.01
N TRP A 530 23.52 2.98 -19.13
CA TRP A 530 22.40 3.39 -19.98
C TRP A 530 21.61 2.13 -20.36
N ALA A 531 20.29 2.23 -20.31
CA ALA A 531 19.40 1.13 -20.67
C ALA A 531 18.09 1.64 -21.25
N LYS A 532 17.49 0.82 -22.10
CA LYS A 532 16.07 0.89 -22.44
C LYS A 532 15.36 -0.34 -21.91
N VAL A 533 14.06 -0.23 -21.63
CA VAL A 533 13.17 -1.34 -21.33
C VAL A 533 11.80 -1.01 -21.87
N GLY A 534 11.12 -2.01 -22.45
CA GLY A 534 9.73 -1.88 -22.89
C GLY A 534 8.78 -2.45 -21.86
N SER A 535 7.55 -1.93 -21.81
CA SER A 535 6.44 -2.46 -21.03
C SER A 535 5.25 -2.67 -21.95
N ASP A 536 4.57 -3.81 -21.81
CA ASP A 536 3.34 -4.12 -22.54
C ASP A 536 2.09 -3.70 -21.72
N THR A 537 0.90 -4.16 -22.14
CA THR A 537 -0.37 -3.81 -21.51
C THR A 537 -1.14 -5.07 -21.07
N ASP A 538 -2.33 -4.86 -20.52
CA ASP A 538 -3.29 -5.92 -20.24
C ASP A 538 -3.82 -6.55 -21.53
N PRO A 539 -4.25 -7.84 -21.51
CA PRO A 539 -4.81 -8.50 -22.67
C PRO A 539 -6.19 -7.93 -23.05
N TYR A 540 -6.63 -8.30 -24.29
CA TYR A 540 -7.96 -8.03 -24.83
C TYR A 540 -8.28 -6.57 -25.12
N GLN A 541 -7.27 -5.73 -25.38
CA GLN A 541 -7.42 -4.30 -25.66
C GLN A 541 -7.38 -3.95 -27.17
N LEU A 542 -7.18 -4.94 -28.03
CA LEU A 542 -6.96 -4.74 -29.47
C LEU A 542 -8.22 -4.87 -30.32
N ALA A 543 -9.27 -5.50 -29.81
CA ALA A 543 -10.47 -5.83 -30.56
C ALA A 543 -11.73 -5.57 -29.73
N LEU A 544 -12.82 -5.32 -30.46
CA LEU A 544 -14.16 -5.24 -29.88
C LEU A 544 -14.64 -6.62 -29.45
N ASN A 545 -15.27 -6.65 -28.28
CA ASN A 545 -15.93 -7.83 -27.75
C ASN A 545 -17.43 -7.57 -27.61
N TYR A 546 -18.24 -8.61 -27.85
CA TYR A 546 -19.68 -8.58 -27.58
C TYR A 546 -19.96 -9.25 -26.24
N SER A 547 -20.81 -8.64 -25.43
CA SER A 547 -21.44 -9.32 -24.30
C SER A 547 -22.81 -9.82 -24.72
N THR A 548 -23.18 -11.00 -24.22
CA THR A 548 -24.53 -11.51 -24.33
C THR A 548 -25.37 -10.93 -23.19
N GLY A 549 -26.54 -10.37 -23.55
CA GLY A 549 -27.46 -9.83 -22.54
C GLY A 549 -28.06 -10.94 -21.67
N LYS A 550 -28.46 -10.59 -20.43
CA LYS A 550 -29.18 -11.47 -19.52
C LYS A 550 -30.54 -11.94 -20.07
N TYR A 551 -31.13 -11.14 -20.94
CA TYR A 551 -32.45 -11.37 -21.49
C TYR A 551 -32.34 -11.76 -22.97
N SER A 552 -33.22 -12.68 -23.41
CA SER A 552 -33.42 -13.03 -24.81
C SER A 552 -34.64 -12.29 -25.35
N TYR A 553 -34.62 -11.94 -26.61
CA TYR A 553 -35.81 -11.45 -27.34
C TYR A 553 -36.28 -12.50 -28.34
N ALA A 554 -37.50 -12.93 -28.19
CA ALA A 554 -38.10 -13.99 -29.05
C ALA A 554 -37.21 -15.26 -29.18
N GLY A 555 -36.55 -15.66 -28.08
CA GLY A 555 -35.65 -16.82 -28.09
C GLY A 555 -34.22 -16.56 -28.59
N TYR A 556 -33.92 -15.34 -29.09
CA TYR A 556 -32.59 -14.96 -29.55
C TYR A 556 -31.81 -14.26 -28.46
N THR A 557 -30.54 -14.61 -28.31
CA THR A 557 -29.62 -13.94 -27.41
C THR A 557 -29.30 -12.54 -27.95
N ILE A 558 -29.50 -11.53 -27.14
CA ILE A 558 -29.15 -10.15 -27.49
C ILE A 558 -27.65 -9.93 -27.22
N GLY A 559 -26.89 -9.61 -28.26
CA GLY A 559 -25.51 -9.18 -28.16
C GLY A 559 -25.40 -7.66 -28.12
N MET A 560 -24.53 -7.13 -27.25
CA MET A 560 -24.19 -5.70 -27.25
C MET A 560 -22.67 -5.52 -27.22
N ILE A 561 -22.19 -4.42 -27.74
CA ILE A 561 -20.77 -4.05 -27.58
C ILE A 561 -20.53 -3.81 -26.08
N SER A 562 -19.66 -4.59 -25.48
CA SER A 562 -19.41 -4.56 -24.02
C SER A 562 -18.30 -3.61 -23.62
N ASN A 563 -17.51 -3.12 -24.59
CA ASN A 563 -16.35 -2.30 -24.31
C ASN A 563 -16.75 -0.85 -24.08
N ALA A 564 -16.59 -0.37 -22.85
CA ALA A 564 -16.67 1.06 -22.57
C ALA A 564 -15.48 1.83 -23.19
N THR A 565 -14.38 1.15 -23.46
CA THR A 565 -13.16 1.69 -24.06
C THR A 565 -13.02 1.24 -25.51
N GLN A 566 -12.88 2.18 -26.44
CA GLN A 566 -12.55 1.91 -27.82
C GLN A 566 -11.17 1.27 -27.93
N PRO A 567 -11.04 0.06 -28.50
CA PRO A 567 -9.76 -0.61 -28.66
C PRO A 567 -8.85 0.14 -29.64
N ASN A 568 -7.54 -0.09 -29.51
CA ASN A 568 -6.55 0.45 -30.44
C ASN A 568 -5.76 -0.71 -31.09
N LYS A 569 -5.98 -0.91 -32.39
CA LYS A 569 -5.30 -1.95 -33.18
C LYS A 569 -3.81 -1.67 -33.46
N ASP A 570 -3.35 -0.43 -33.25
CA ASP A 570 -1.99 0.04 -33.54
C ASP A 570 -1.18 0.31 -32.26
N LEU A 571 -1.60 -0.23 -31.13
CA LEU A 571 -0.93 -0.08 -29.82
C LEU A 571 0.57 -0.43 -29.91
N LYS A 572 1.37 0.42 -29.27
CA LYS A 572 2.82 0.24 -29.11
C LYS A 572 3.17 -0.03 -27.64
N PRO A 573 4.29 -0.70 -27.33
CA PRO A 573 4.76 -0.80 -25.96
C PRO A 573 5.17 0.57 -25.41
N THR A 574 4.97 0.80 -24.12
CA THR A 574 5.59 1.91 -23.40
C THR A 574 7.10 1.68 -23.35
N MET A 575 7.91 2.71 -23.63
CA MET A 575 9.37 2.60 -23.66
C MET A 575 10.00 3.52 -22.59
N THR A 576 10.77 2.91 -21.70
CA THR A 576 11.51 3.59 -20.64
C THR A 576 13.00 3.61 -20.94
N GLY A 577 13.59 4.77 -21.09
CA GLY A 577 15.04 4.98 -21.23
C GLY A 577 15.62 5.57 -19.95
N SER A 578 16.78 5.10 -19.52
CA SER A 578 17.42 5.55 -18.27
C SER A 578 18.92 5.66 -18.44
N TYR A 579 19.55 6.62 -17.77
CA TYR A 579 20.97 6.63 -17.49
C TYR A 579 21.22 6.85 -16.01
N GLU A 580 22.30 6.24 -15.51
CA GLU A 580 22.71 6.28 -14.11
C GLU A 580 24.21 6.55 -14.00
N LEU A 581 24.57 7.33 -12.97
CA LEU A 581 25.95 7.52 -12.53
C LEU A 581 26.03 7.16 -11.05
N GLY A 582 27.01 6.35 -10.68
CA GLY A 582 27.15 5.90 -9.28
C GLY A 582 28.59 5.94 -8.80
N LEU A 583 28.72 6.15 -7.49
CA LEU A 583 29.98 6.14 -6.75
C LEU A 583 29.83 5.22 -5.54
N GLU A 584 30.70 4.22 -5.45
CA GLU A 584 30.79 3.34 -4.29
C GLU A 584 32.16 3.47 -3.65
N MET A 585 32.21 3.73 -2.34
CA MET A 585 33.47 3.87 -1.60
C MET A 585 33.42 3.14 -0.27
N LYS A 586 34.59 2.59 0.14
CA LYS A 586 34.78 2.06 1.49
C LYS A 586 36.03 2.69 2.10
N PHE A 587 35.89 3.16 3.33
CA PHE A 587 36.92 3.89 4.05
C PHE A 587 37.34 3.13 5.32
N PHE A 588 38.57 3.38 5.79
CA PHE A 588 39.10 2.92 7.06
C PHE A 588 38.97 1.40 7.28
N ASN A 589 39.47 0.64 6.32
CA ASN A 589 39.36 -0.84 6.27
C ASN A 589 37.89 -1.34 6.26
N GLY A 590 37.03 -0.65 5.51
CA GLY A 590 35.64 -1.01 5.36
C GLY A 590 34.74 -0.61 6.55
N ARG A 591 35.27 0.20 7.48
CA ARG A 591 34.47 0.68 8.64
C ARG A 591 33.38 1.65 8.25
N LEU A 592 33.55 2.39 7.15
CA LEU A 592 32.54 3.31 6.60
C LEU A 592 32.35 2.98 5.12
N GLY A 593 31.11 2.76 4.71
CA GLY A 593 30.69 2.55 3.32
C GLY A 593 29.80 3.70 2.84
N LEU A 594 30.01 4.16 1.63
CA LEU A 594 29.19 5.14 0.91
C LEU A 594 28.78 4.57 -0.43
N ASP A 595 27.52 4.59 -0.75
CA ASP A 595 27.00 4.43 -2.14
C ASP A 595 26.15 5.67 -2.47
N ALA A 596 26.47 6.31 -3.59
CA ALA A 596 25.73 7.45 -4.10
C ALA A 596 25.39 7.21 -5.57
N THR A 597 24.15 7.43 -5.95
CA THR A 597 23.66 7.23 -7.32
C THR A 597 22.83 8.42 -7.75
N TYR A 598 23.14 8.97 -8.93
CA TYR A 598 22.28 9.89 -9.67
C TYR A 598 21.64 9.12 -10.83
N TYR A 599 20.36 9.34 -11.08
CA TYR A 599 19.63 8.73 -12.19
C TYR A 599 18.69 9.72 -12.87
N ASN A 600 18.42 9.45 -14.16
CA ASN A 600 17.37 10.10 -14.93
C ASN A 600 16.73 9.07 -15.86
N GLN A 601 15.42 8.93 -15.75
CA GLN A 601 14.60 7.93 -16.42
C GLN A 601 13.40 8.61 -17.06
N ASN A 602 13.19 8.37 -18.37
CA ASN A 602 12.05 8.89 -19.12
C ASN A 602 11.23 7.73 -19.67
N SER A 603 9.93 7.70 -19.40
CA SER A 603 8.98 6.73 -19.93
C SER A 603 8.05 7.43 -20.92
N LYS A 604 8.05 6.97 -22.17
CA LYS A 604 7.33 7.52 -23.32
C LYS A 604 6.31 6.54 -23.88
N ASP A 605 5.42 7.03 -24.73
CA ASP A 605 4.37 6.23 -25.37
C ASP A 605 3.48 5.52 -24.34
N GLN A 606 3.11 6.24 -23.26
CA GLN A 606 2.25 5.73 -22.22
C GLN A 606 0.93 5.22 -22.80
N ILE A 607 0.46 4.07 -22.31
CA ILE A 607 -0.82 3.50 -22.75
C ILE A 607 -1.91 4.04 -21.81
N LEU A 608 -2.75 4.95 -22.35
CA LEU A 608 -3.76 5.68 -21.58
C LEU A 608 -5.16 5.43 -22.13
N SER A 609 -6.11 5.26 -21.21
CA SER A 609 -7.54 5.22 -21.51
C SER A 609 -8.14 6.60 -21.30
N LEU A 610 -8.36 7.33 -22.36
CA LEU A 610 -8.84 8.71 -22.33
C LEU A 610 -10.36 8.77 -22.46
N ALA A 611 -11.01 9.68 -21.72
CA ALA A 611 -12.43 9.96 -21.87
C ALA A 611 -12.77 10.35 -23.32
N SER A 612 -13.87 9.81 -23.83
CA SER A 612 -14.39 10.08 -25.17
C SER A 612 -15.82 10.58 -25.07
N THR A 613 -16.29 11.28 -26.10
CA THR A 613 -17.69 11.69 -26.15
C THR A 613 -18.58 10.44 -26.30
N THR A 614 -19.63 10.34 -25.51
CA THR A 614 -20.56 9.19 -25.53
C THR A 614 -21.29 9.04 -26.87
N THR A 615 -21.33 10.08 -27.70
CA THR A 615 -21.83 10.03 -29.07
C THR A 615 -21.02 9.11 -29.99
N SER A 616 -19.76 8.81 -29.61
CA SER A 616 -18.90 7.83 -30.30
C SER A 616 -19.33 6.37 -30.07
N GLY A 617 -20.24 6.12 -29.12
CA GLY A 617 -20.58 4.79 -28.61
C GLY A 617 -19.61 4.23 -27.57
N TYR A 618 -18.58 5.01 -27.18
CA TYR A 618 -17.58 4.65 -26.19
C TYR A 618 -17.45 5.74 -25.13
N SER A 619 -17.22 5.35 -23.90
CA SER A 619 -16.89 6.28 -22.81
C SER A 619 -15.41 6.67 -22.80
N TYR A 620 -14.55 5.81 -23.34
CA TYR A 620 -13.09 5.98 -23.37
C TYR A 620 -12.51 5.53 -24.71
N ARG A 621 -11.29 5.99 -25.01
CA ARG A 621 -10.45 5.52 -26.12
C ARG A 621 -9.05 5.22 -25.65
N LEU A 622 -8.43 4.14 -26.14
CA LEU A 622 -7.09 3.73 -25.81
C LEU A 622 -6.08 4.35 -26.75
N VAL A 623 -5.04 5.00 -26.23
CA VAL A 623 -4.00 5.67 -27.02
C VAL A 623 -2.61 5.45 -26.44
N ASN A 624 -1.57 5.56 -27.31
CA ASN A 624 -0.19 5.75 -26.83
C ASN A 624 0.09 7.24 -26.77
N ALA A 625 0.30 7.79 -25.58
CA ALA A 625 0.60 9.21 -25.42
C ALA A 625 1.22 9.50 -24.04
N GLY A 626 1.88 10.63 -23.96
CA GLY A 626 2.44 11.12 -22.70
C GLY A 626 3.86 10.67 -22.40
N GLU A 627 4.52 11.49 -21.61
CA GLU A 627 5.88 11.27 -21.11
C GLU A 627 5.97 11.62 -19.64
N ILE A 628 6.54 10.71 -18.86
CA ILE A 628 6.88 10.89 -17.44
C ILE A 628 8.39 10.82 -17.28
N GLN A 629 8.94 11.72 -16.46
CA GLN A 629 10.36 11.76 -16.12
C GLN A 629 10.55 11.53 -14.62
N ASN A 630 11.41 10.60 -14.27
CA ASN A 630 11.95 10.40 -12.92
C ASN A 630 13.43 10.75 -12.91
N LYS A 631 13.82 11.71 -12.09
CA LYS A 631 15.24 12.01 -11.86
C LYS A 631 15.51 12.22 -10.39
N GLY A 632 16.65 11.73 -9.91
CA GLY A 632 16.91 11.82 -8.49
C GLY A 632 18.31 11.44 -8.08
N ILE A 633 18.51 11.56 -6.77
CA ILE A 633 19.74 11.19 -6.08
C ILE A 633 19.40 10.23 -4.94
N GLU A 634 20.17 9.16 -4.85
CA GLU A 634 20.12 8.19 -3.75
C GLU A 634 21.48 8.15 -3.06
N ILE A 635 21.50 8.16 -1.73
CA ILE A 635 22.71 8.05 -0.92
C ILE A 635 22.46 7.04 0.18
N ALA A 636 23.36 6.06 0.30
CA ALA A 636 23.41 5.13 1.41
C ALA A 636 24.77 5.24 2.10
N LEU A 637 24.75 5.53 3.40
CA LEU A 637 25.93 5.60 4.24
C LEU A 637 25.76 4.58 5.37
N ASN A 638 26.73 3.69 5.53
CA ASN A 638 26.72 2.69 6.61
C ASN A 638 28.10 2.54 7.20
N GLY A 639 28.16 2.24 8.47
CA GLY A 639 29.45 2.07 9.10
C GLY A 639 29.41 1.60 10.55
N ARG A 640 30.56 1.06 10.94
CA ARG A 640 30.88 0.77 12.33
C ARG A 640 31.60 1.97 12.94
N LEU A 641 30.85 2.81 13.66
CA LEU A 641 31.37 4.06 14.22
C LEU A 641 32.34 3.81 15.36
N LEU A 642 32.04 2.79 16.18
CA LEU A 642 32.88 2.47 17.35
C LEU A 642 33.00 0.96 17.52
N GLN A 643 34.21 0.51 17.86
CA GLN A 643 34.53 -0.85 18.28
C GLN A 643 35.56 -0.78 19.39
N ILE A 644 35.15 -1.01 20.63
CA ILE A 644 36.03 -0.99 21.82
C ILE A 644 35.80 -2.28 22.60
N LYS A 645 36.76 -3.20 22.57
CA LYS A 645 36.64 -4.53 23.19
C LYS A 645 35.31 -5.20 22.81
N ASP A 646 34.47 -5.38 23.81
CA ASP A 646 33.17 -6.06 23.66
C ASP A 646 32.01 -5.15 23.19
N PHE A 647 32.25 -3.84 23.05
CA PHE A 647 31.26 -2.86 22.63
C PHE A 647 31.43 -2.52 21.16
N GLY A 648 30.35 -2.63 20.40
CA GLY A 648 30.23 -2.22 18.99
C GLY A 648 29.08 -1.27 18.79
N TRP A 649 29.26 -0.27 17.91
CA TRP A 649 28.22 0.64 17.46
C TRP A 649 28.21 0.73 15.94
N ASP A 650 27.15 0.19 15.32
CA ASP A 650 26.90 0.25 13.89
C ASP A 650 25.76 1.24 13.62
N MET A 651 25.87 2.01 12.53
CA MET A 651 24.87 2.98 12.10
C MET A 651 24.74 2.98 10.58
N GLY A 652 23.54 3.22 10.09
CA GLY A 652 23.29 3.48 8.68
C GLY A 652 22.24 4.56 8.48
N VAL A 653 22.43 5.31 7.39
CA VAL A 653 21.53 6.35 6.91
C VAL A 653 21.33 6.15 5.43
N ASN A 654 20.09 6.21 4.97
CA ASN A 654 19.78 6.31 3.56
C ASN A 654 18.95 7.57 3.29
N PHE A 655 19.15 8.13 2.12
CA PHE A 655 18.45 9.33 1.65
C PHE A 655 18.12 9.16 0.17
N SER A 656 16.93 9.56 -0.23
CA SER A 656 16.52 9.60 -1.62
C SER A 656 15.65 10.82 -1.90
N LYS A 657 16.01 11.55 -2.96
CA LYS A 657 15.18 12.60 -3.54
C LYS A 657 14.84 12.22 -4.98
N ASN A 658 13.54 12.08 -5.29
CA ASN A 658 13.04 11.81 -6.63
C ASN A 658 12.08 12.92 -7.08
N THR A 659 12.28 13.43 -8.28
CA THR A 659 11.33 14.32 -8.95
C THR A 659 10.63 13.51 -10.04
N ASN A 660 9.33 13.29 -9.89
CA ASN A 660 8.51 12.50 -10.82
C ASN A 660 7.61 13.44 -11.66
N LYS A 661 8.17 14.01 -12.73
CA LYS A 661 7.52 15.08 -13.49
C LYS A 661 6.75 14.57 -14.71
N VAL A 662 5.51 15.02 -14.87
CA VAL A 662 4.71 14.81 -16.09
C VAL A 662 5.19 15.81 -17.14
N LYS A 663 5.78 15.32 -18.23
CA LYS A 663 6.38 16.16 -19.29
C LYS A 663 5.37 16.52 -20.37
N SER A 664 4.53 15.57 -20.73
CA SER A 664 3.48 15.74 -21.73
C SER A 664 2.36 14.74 -21.52
N LEU A 665 1.19 15.05 -22.01
CA LEU A 665 0.03 14.18 -22.21
C LEU A 665 -0.35 14.16 -23.71
N VAL A 666 -1.58 13.85 -24.03
CA VAL A 666 -2.13 13.98 -25.39
C VAL A 666 -2.29 15.46 -25.72
N ASP A 667 -2.11 15.84 -27.00
CA ASP A 667 -2.32 17.20 -27.47
C ASP A 667 -3.70 17.73 -27.05
N GLY A 668 -3.70 18.92 -26.44
CA GLY A 668 -4.91 19.57 -25.92
C GLY A 668 -5.40 19.04 -24.57
N MET A 669 -4.60 18.19 -23.88
CA MET A 669 -4.89 17.69 -22.55
C MET A 669 -3.76 18.10 -21.59
N ASP A 670 -4.10 18.87 -20.57
CA ASP A 670 -3.15 19.29 -19.54
C ASP A 670 -3.24 18.46 -18.26
N TYR A 671 -4.30 17.68 -18.09
CA TYR A 671 -4.56 16.89 -16.91
C TYR A 671 -5.20 15.52 -17.23
N PHE A 672 -4.67 14.45 -16.64
CA PHE A 672 -5.21 13.09 -16.72
C PHE A 672 -5.57 12.60 -15.31
N GLU A 673 -6.87 12.32 -15.07
CA GLU A 673 -7.37 11.86 -13.78
C GLU A 673 -6.91 10.42 -13.51
N LEU A 674 -6.30 10.18 -12.35
CA LEU A 674 -5.83 8.87 -11.89
C LEU A 674 -6.75 8.28 -10.83
N ALA A 675 -7.27 9.14 -9.95
CA ALA A 675 -8.20 8.79 -8.87
C ALA A 675 -9.03 10.02 -8.52
N LYS A 676 -10.14 9.81 -7.88
CA LYS A 676 -11.00 10.87 -7.38
C LYS A 676 -11.66 10.52 -6.06
N ALA A 677 -12.05 11.56 -5.33
CA ALA A 677 -12.97 11.56 -4.22
C ALA A 677 -14.23 12.28 -4.67
N THR A 678 -15.08 11.59 -5.44
CA THR A 678 -16.24 12.13 -6.17
C THR A 678 -17.17 12.93 -5.27
N TRP A 679 -17.49 12.37 -4.10
CA TRP A 679 -18.41 13.00 -3.14
C TRP A 679 -17.85 14.26 -2.49
N CYS A 680 -16.53 14.47 -2.56
CA CYS A 680 -15.84 15.63 -2.00
C CYS A 680 -15.39 16.63 -3.06
N GLY A 681 -15.51 16.30 -4.35
CA GLY A 681 -15.07 17.17 -5.45
C GLY A 681 -13.54 17.25 -5.59
N VAL A 682 -12.80 16.23 -5.14
CA VAL A 682 -11.34 16.14 -5.27
C VAL A 682 -10.96 15.14 -6.35
N SER A 683 -9.99 15.45 -7.16
CA SER A 683 -9.33 14.50 -8.06
C SER A 683 -7.82 14.52 -7.84
N VAL A 684 -7.18 13.38 -8.18
CA VAL A 684 -5.72 13.24 -8.16
C VAL A 684 -5.29 12.77 -9.53
N GLY A 685 -4.27 13.40 -10.10
CA GLY A 685 -3.90 13.09 -11.47
C GLY A 685 -2.50 13.47 -11.87
N ALA A 686 -2.23 13.22 -13.16
CA ALA A 686 -1.04 13.65 -13.84
C ALA A 686 -1.33 14.98 -14.54
N GLU A 687 -0.69 16.06 -14.13
CA GLU A 687 -0.81 17.42 -14.70
C GLU A 687 0.51 17.80 -15.38
N VAL A 688 0.42 18.30 -16.61
CA VAL A 688 1.60 18.68 -17.40
C VAL A 688 2.38 19.78 -16.70
N GLY A 689 3.67 19.55 -16.51
CA GLY A 689 4.56 20.47 -15.82
C GLY A 689 4.64 20.28 -14.29
N GLU A 690 3.73 19.53 -13.69
CA GLU A 690 3.71 19.23 -12.26
C GLU A 690 4.31 17.85 -11.95
N ASN A 691 4.55 17.58 -10.66
CA ASN A 691 4.86 16.24 -10.21
C ASN A 691 3.62 15.33 -10.34
N TYR A 692 3.84 14.06 -10.63
CA TYR A 692 2.79 13.06 -10.65
C TYR A 692 2.04 13.00 -9.30
N GLY A 693 0.70 12.92 -9.37
CA GLY A 693 -0.12 12.91 -8.17
C GLY A 693 -0.59 14.29 -7.71
N ALA A 694 -0.75 15.25 -8.66
CA ALA A 694 -1.35 16.54 -8.39
C ALA A 694 -2.78 16.37 -7.83
N ILE A 695 -3.03 16.89 -6.63
CA ILE A 695 -4.35 16.91 -5.98
C ILE A 695 -5.07 18.18 -6.46
N ARG A 696 -6.25 18.03 -7.06
CA ARG A 696 -7.04 19.13 -7.60
C ARG A 696 -8.38 19.26 -6.91
N GLY A 697 -8.77 20.51 -6.70
CA GLY A 697 -10.03 20.89 -6.08
C GLY A 697 -10.20 22.39 -6.07
N LYS A 698 -11.25 22.86 -5.38
CA LYS A 698 -11.54 24.26 -5.17
C LYS A 698 -10.83 24.79 -3.92
N ASP A 699 -10.53 26.07 -3.94
CA ASP A 699 -9.89 26.78 -2.84
C ASP A 699 -10.76 27.98 -2.42
N PHE A 700 -10.42 28.61 -1.32
CA PHE A 700 -10.95 29.91 -0.94
C PHE A 700 -10.64 30.95 -2.02
N LYS A 701 -11.59 31.83 -2.28
CA LYS A 701 -11.30 33.04 -3.04
C LYS A 701 -10.52 34.00 -2.15
N ARG A 702 -9.40 34.51 -2.69
CA ARG A 702 -8.46 35.32 -1.94
C ARG A 702 -8.20 36.65 -2.63
N THR A 703 -7.84 37.64 -1.83
CA THR A 703 -7.26 38.90 -2.28
C THR A 703 -5.87 38.67 -2.87
N ALA A 704 -5.27 39.69 -3.51
CA ALA A 704 -3.92 39.61 -4.06
C ALA A 704 -2.83 39.37 -3.00
N ASP A 705 -3.05 39.79 -1.75
CA ASP A 705 -2.18 39.55 -0.60
C ASP A 705 -2.51 38.26 0.19
N GLY A 706 -3.43 37.42 -0.33
CA GLY A 706 -3.70 36.08 0.16
C GLY A 706 -4.77 35.96 1.24
N GLN A 707 -5.45 37.06 1.64
CA GLN A 707 -6.51 37.01 2.63
C GLN A 707 -7.79 36.40 2.03
N VAL A 708 -8.53 35.60 2.83
CA VAL A 708 -9.79 34.99 2.40
C VAL A 708 -10.89 36.05 2.27
N ILE A 709 -11.58 36.10 1.14
CA ILE A 709 -12.72 37.00 0.90
C ILE A 709 -13.97 36.37 1.50
N ILE A 710 -14.68 37.17 2.30
CA ILE A 710 -15.94 36.79 2.97
C ILE A 710 -17.10 37.48 2.26
N ASN A 711 -18.15 36.72 1.99
CA ASN A 711 -19.37 37.24 1.40
C ASN A 711 -20.09 38.16 2.40
N PRO A 712 -20.39 39.44 2.02
CA PRO A 712 -20.94 40.43 2.94
C PRO A 712 -22.37 40.14 3.43
N THR A 713 -23.11 39.26 2.75
CA THR A 713 -24.47 38.90 3.11
C THR A 713 -24.50 37.68 4.02
N SER A 714 -23.76 36.63 3.70
CA SER A 714 -23.80 35.36 4.42
C SER A 714 -22.77 35.25 5.54
N GLY A 715 -21.69 36.04 5.54
CA GLY A 715 -20.56 35.94 6.44
C GLY A 715 -19.71 34.66 6.21
N LEU A 716 -19.98 33.93 5.12
CA LEU A 716 -19.22 32.72 4.73
C LEU A 716 -18.09 33.06 3.77
N PRO A 717 -16.99 32.31 3.76
CA PRO A 717 -15.94 32.47 2.77
C PRO A 717 -16.46 32.27 1.34
N GLU A 718 -16.03 33.15 0.43
CA GLU A 718 -16.24 32.94 -1.01
C GLU A 718 -15.33 31.84 -1.50
N VAL A 719 -15.85 31.03 -2.43
CA VAL A 719 -15.13 29.88 -3.02
C VAL A 719 -14.67 30.25 -4.42
N ASP A 720 -13.39 30.04 -4.70
CA ASP A 720 -12.88 30.07 -6.07
C ASP A 720 -13.46 28.84 -6.79
N GLN A 721 -14.31 29.10 -7.80
CA GLN A 721 -14.98 28.02 -8.54
C GLN A 721 -14.05 27.31 -9.51
N THR A 722 -12.83 27.83 -9.73
CA THR A 722 -11.83 27.22 -10.59
C THR A 722 -11.21 25.99 -9.88
N VAL A 723 -11.31 24.84 -10.53
CA VAL A 723 -10.59 23.64 -10.05
C VAL A 723 -9.11 23.77 -10.43
N LYS A 724 -8.26 23.81 -9.42
CA LYS A 724 -6.81 23.97 -9.56
C LYS A 724 -6.04 22.99 -8.70
N THR A 725 -4.75 22.86 -8.91
CA THR A 725 -3.87 22.08 -8.04
C THR A 725 -3.78 22.74 -6.68
N ILE A 726 -4.13 21.98 -5.64
CA ILE A 726 -4.19 22.38 -4.22
C ILE A 726 -3.23 21.58 -3.34
N GLY A 727 -2.45 20.67 -3.92
CA GLY A 727 -1.45 19.85 -3.26
C GLY A 727 -0.86 18.82 -4.21
N ASN A 728 0.14 18.04 -3.74
CA ASN A 728 0.74 16.96 -4.51
C ASN A 728 1.09 15.76 -3.62
N SER A 729 0.72 14.55 -4.04
CA SER A 729 0.90 13.32 -3.28
C SER A 729 2.30 12.68 -3.39
N SER A 730 3.21 13.29 -4.15
CA SER A 730 4.59 12.83 -4.31
C SER A 730 5.49 13.36 -3.19
N TRP A 731 6.33 12.49 -2.63
CA TRP A 731 7.31 12.87 -1.61
C TRP A 731 8.44 13.71 -2.21
N ASP A 732 8.82 14.81 -1.56
CA ASP A 732 10.01 15.60 -1.92
C ASP A 732 11.29 14.82 -1.68
N TRP A 733 11.36 14.13 -0.56
CA TRP A 733 12.43 13.20 -0.23
C TRP A 733 12.01 12.16 0.80
N THR A 734 12.69 11.04 0.78
CA THR A 734 12.52 9.95 1.75
C THR A 734 13.86 9.53 2.31
N GLY A 735 13.86 8.97 3.51
CA GLY A 735 15.06 8.49 4.14
C GLY A 735 14.81 7.48 5.23
N GLY A 736 15.89 6.88 5.69
CA GLY A 736 15.87 5.97 6.80
C GLY A 736 17.13 6.09 7.63
N PHE A 737 17.00 5.78 8.89
CA PHE A 737 18.08 5.74 9.82
C PHE A 737 17.98 4.47 10.65
N TYR A 738 19.09 3.76 10.82
CA TYR A 738 19.14 2.65 11.76
C TYR A 738 20.41 2.72 12.61
N THR A 739 20.32 2.23 13.84
CA THR A 739 21.44 2.13 14.76
C THR A 739 21.42 0.81 15.51
N THR A 740 22.58 0.23 15.75
CA THR A 740 22.73 -1.01 16.49
C THR A 740 23.90 -0.87 17.48
N PHE A 741 23.60 -1.11 18.74
CA PHE A 741 24.58 -1.23 19.81
C PHE A 741 24.73 -2.71 20.18
N SER A 742 25.96 -3.18 20.28
CA SER A 742 26.29 -4.52 20.74
C SER A 742 27.25 -4.45 21.93
N TYR A 743 26.93 -5.19 22.99
CA TYR A 743 27.82 -5.31 24.13
C TYR A 743 27.82 -6.75 24.62
N LYS A 744 28.94 -7.45 24.43
CA LYS A 744 29.05 -8.89 24.68
C LYS A 744 27.89 -9.62 23.94
N ASN A 745 27.02 -10.26 24.68
CA ASN A 745 25.90 -11.05 24.16
C ASN A 745 24.60 -10.23 23.99
N PHE A 746 24.60 -8.97 24.38
CA PHE A 746 23.46 -8.05 24.22
C PHE A 746 23.52 -7.31 22.90
N ARG A 747 22.35 -7.12 22.28
CA ARG A 747 22.19 -6.30 21.07
C ARG A 747 20.94 -5.45 21.17
N LEU A 748 21.08 -4.15 21.00
CA LEU A 748 19.99 -3.17 20.91
C LEU A 748 20.01 -2.56 19.51
N SER A 749 18.89 -2.65 18.78
CA SER A 749 18.75 -2.02 17.46
C SER A 749 17.51 -1.15 17.41
N ALA A 750 17.57 -0.05 16.66
CA ALA A 750 16.41 0.78 16.34
C ALA A 750 16.48 1.22 14.87
N SER A 751 15.32 1.33 14.22
CA SER A 751 15.20 1.84 12.85
C SER A 751 14.07 2.87 12.74
N PHE A 752 14.29 3.86 11.89
CA PHE A 752 13.38 4.98 11.65
C PHE A 752 13.16 5.18 10.16
N ASP A 753 11.97 5.62 9.81
CA ASP A 753 11.54 5.96 8.45
C ASP A 753 11.10 7.42 8.43
N VAL A 754 11.57 8.15 7.42
CA VAL A 754 11.34 9.59 7.24
C VAL A 754 10.78 9.81 5.85
N LYS A 755 9.64 10.50 5.76
CA LYS A 755 9.08 10.93 4.47
C LYS A 755 8.61 12.38 4.59
N VAL A 756 8.92 13.21 3.61
CA VAL A 756 8.70 14.66 3.68
C VAL A 756 8.16 15.19 2.36
N GLY A 757 7.21 16.12 2.43
CA GLY A 757 6.78 17.01 1.35
C GLY A 757 5.63 16.49 0.50
N ALA A 758 5.02 15.34 0.80
CA ALA A 758 3.79 14.92 0.14
C ALA A 758 2.57 15.53 0.84
N ASP A 759 1.50 15.75 0.06
CA ASP A 759 0.19 16.13 0.58
C ASP A 759 -0.78 14.97 0.54
N ILE A 760 -1.78 15.01 1.41
CA ILE A 760 -2.87 14.05 1.49
C ILE A 760 -4.20 14.77 1.71
N TYR A 761 -5.21 14.44 0.90
CA TYR A 761 -6.58 14.83 1.18
C TYR A 761 -7.21 13.85 2.18
N SER A 762 -7.71 14.36 3.31
CA SER A 762 -8.35 13.53 4.33
C SER A 762 -9.86 13.68 4.32
N MET A 763 -10.56 12.67 3.84
CA MET A 763 -12.01 12.52 3.96
C MET A 763 -12.43 12.36 5.43
N SER A 764 -11.59 11.75 6.24
CA SER A 764 -11.81 11.61 7.67
C SER A 764 -11.91 12.97 8.37
N MET A 765 -10.96 13.85 8.09
CA MET A 765 -10.98 15.21 8.65
C MET A 765 -12.15 16.03 8.10
N ASN A 766 -12.39 15.97 6.77
CA ASN A 766 -13.57 16.60 6.18
C ASN A 766 -14.86 16.19 6.91
N SER A 767 -15.06 14.89 7.14
CA SER A 767 -16.22 14.35 7.85
C SER A 767 -16.28 14.81 9.32
N ALA A 768 -15.14 14.88 10.02
CA ALA A 768 -15.08 15.35 11.40
C ALA A 768 -15.52 16.82 11.54
N TYR A 769 -15.12 17.67 10.59
CA TYR A 769 -15.56 19.06 10.56
C TYR A 769 -17.04 19.17 10.19
N LYS A 770 -17.48 18.45 9.15
CA LYS A 770 -18.86 18.44 8.68
C LYS A 770 -19.84 18.00 9.77
N THR A 771 -19.47 17.00 10.56
CA THR A 771 -20.29 16.45 11.64
C THR A 771 -20.14 17.20 12.97
N GLY A 772 -19.28 18.22 13.05
CA GLY A 772 -19.06 18.99 14.27
C GLY A 772 -18.23 18.27 15.34
N LYS A 773 -17.49 17.23 14.94
CA LYS A 773 -16.64 16.43 15.85
C LYS A 773 -15.22 16.98 15.98
N ALA A 774 -14.73 17.74 15.01
CA ALA A 774 -13.41 18.36 15.08
C ALA A 774 -13.40 19.45 16.19
N LYS A 775 -12.29 19.54 16.93
CA LYS A 775 -12.12 20.46 18.05
C LYS A 775 -12.29 21.93 17.64
N GLN A 776 -11.84 22.27 16.43
CA GLN A 776 -11.94 23.62 15.87
C GLN A 776 -13.39 24.08 15.66
N THR A 777 -14.33 23.13 15.60
CA THR A 777 -15.76 23.43 15.44
C THR A 777 -16.42 23.99 16.70
N LEU A 778 -15.70 24.03 17.84
CA LEU A 778 -16.21 24.63 19.10
C LEU A 778 -16.29 26.15 19.02
N ALA A 779 -15.44 26.79 18.23
CA ALA A 779 -15.38 28.26 18.18
C ALA A 779 -16.72 28.86 17.78
N GLY A 780 -17.20 29.80 18.57
CA GLY A 780 -18.46 30.53 18.37
C GLY A 780 -19.76 29.74 18.64
N ARG A 781 -19.70 28.48 19.13
CA ARG A 781 -20.92 27.69 19.38
C ARG A 781 -21.71 28.21 20.58
N ASP A 782 -21.06 28.49 21.71
CA ASP A 782 -21.73 29.01 22.90
C ASP A 782 -22.40 30.36 22.61
N GLU A 783 -21.65 31.22 21.92
CA GLU A 783 -22.15 32.54 21.54
C GLU A 783 -23.34 32.45 20.58
N TRP A 784 -23.26 31.52 19.63
CA TRP A 784 -24.33 31.31 18.64
C TRP A 784 -25.60 30.80 19.32
N TYR A 785 -25.53 29.73 20.13
CA TYR A 785 -26.71 29.15 20.75
C TYR A 785 -27.34 30.09 21.75
N ALA A 786 -26.55 30.80 22.55
CA ALA A 786 -27.08 31.84 23.44
C ALA A 786 -27.76 33.01 22.68
N SER A 787 -27.19 33.40 21.54
CA SER A 787 -27.76 34.42 20.65
C SER A 787 -29.09 33.97 20.05
N GLU A 788 -29.21 32.72 19.62
CA GLU A 788 -30.45 32.15 19.09
C GLU A 788 -31.56 32.03 20.15
N GLU A 789 -31.20 31.58 21.34
CA GLU A 789 -32.15 31.54 22.49
C GLU A 789 -32.70 32.95 22.81
N ALA A 790 -31.80 33.92 22.85
CA ALA A 790 -32.20 35.32 23.06
C ALA A 790 -33.05 35.87 21.90
N ARG A 791 -32.75 35.52 20.66
CA ARG A 791 -33.54 35.87 19.48
C ARG A 791 -34.94 35.26 19.51
N GLU A 792 -35.05 33.97 19.83
CA GLU A 792 -36.34 33.27 19.94
C GLU A 792 -37.18 33.89 21.08
N ALA A 793 -36.58 34.19 22.25
CA ALA A 793 -37.25 34.86 23.39
C ALA A 793 -37.73 36.26 23.05
N ALA A 794 -37.02 37.01 22.19
CA ALA A 794 -37.40 38.32 21.70
C ALA A 794 -38.47 38.27 20.60
N GLY A 795 -38.78 37.08 20.06
CA GLY A 795 -39.70 36.90 18.92
C GLY A 795 -39.25 37.56 17.62
N MET A 796 -37.96 37.80 17.46
CA MET A 796 -37.35 38.43 16.28
C MET A 796 -36.95 37.39 15.21
N THR A 797 -37.05 37.81 13.93
CA THR A 797 -36.47 37.05 12.82
C THR A 797 -34.95 37.15 12.83
N ASP A 798 -34.24 36.24 12.16
CA ASP A 798 -32.78 36.30 12.05
C ASP A 798 -32.32 37.64 11.39
N GLU A 799 -33.04 38.10 10.39
CA GLU A 799 -32.77 39.39 9.72
C GLU A 799 -32.86 40.58 10.65
N GLN A 800 -33.95 40.66 11.44
CA GLN A 800 -34.13 41.70 12.44
C GLN A 800 -33.08 41.67 13.55
N TRP A 801 -32.71 40.43 14.00
CA TRP A 801 -31.69 40.22 15.00
C TRP A 801 -30.31 40.66 14.58
N ARG A 802 -29.92 40.32 13.31
CA ARG A 802 -28.68 40.75 12.69
C ARG A 802 -28.66 42.27 12.44
N ALA A 803 -29.71 42.82 11.92
CA ALA A 803 -29.81 44.26 11.67
C ALA A 803 -29.70 45.08 12.97
N ALA A 804 -30.13 44.53 14.10
CA ALA A 804 -29.96 45.13 15.42
C ALA A 804 -28.54 44.97 16.02
N GLY A 805 -27.62 44.26 15.33
CA GLY A 805 -26.24 43.98 15.81
C GLY A 805 -26.17 42.97 16.96
N ASN A 806 -27.22 42.20 17.19
CA ASN A 806 -27.33 41.26 18.31
C ASN A 806 -26.80 39.87 18.01
N ALA A 807 -26.64 39.50 16.72
CA ALA A 807 -26.15 38.17 16.32
C ALA A 807 -24.75 37.95 16.85
N LYS A 808 -24.54 36.87 17.59
CA LYS A 808 -23.25 36.39 18.06
C LYS A 808 -23.01 34.99 17.52
N GLY A 809 -21.74 34.58 17.35
CA GLY A 809 -21.38 33.27 16.82
C GLY A 809 -19.96 33.22 16.30
N PHE A 810 -19.71 32.36 15.33
CA PHE A 810 -18.41 32.26 14.70
C PHE A 810 -18.21 33.42 13.70
N VAL A 811 -17.13 34.15 13.85
CA VAL A 811 -16.69 35.15 12.87
C VAL A 811 -15.55 34.55 12.05
N ALA A 812 -15.83 34.26 10.79
CA ALA A 812 -14.83 33.65 9.90
C ALA A 812 -13.63 34.59 9.70
N PRO A 813 -12.36 34.10 9.82
CA PRO A 813 -11.20 34.93 9.55
C PRO A 813 -11.12 35.29 8.06
N GLY A 814 -10.98 36.59 7.77
CA GLY A 814 -10.93 37.09 6.41
C GLY A 814 -11.39 38.52 6.28
N VAL A 815 -11.56 38.96 5.05
CA VAL A 815 -11.92 40.35 4.71
C VAL A 815 -13.16 40.42 3.82
N ILE A 816 -13.90 41.46 3.94
CA ILE A 816 -15.07 41.81 3.09
C ILE A 816 -14.61 42.83 2.06
N ASP A 817 -14.94 42.59 0.79
CA ASP A 817 -14.73 43.53 -0.31
C ASP A 817 -15.77 44.63 -0.24
N ASN A 818 -15.33 45.89 -0.13
CA ASN A 818 -16.20 47.06 -0.11
C ASN A 818 -16.72 47.47 -1.49
N GLY A 819 -16.25 46.85 -2.56
CA GLY A 819 -16.66 47.14 -3.95
C GLY A 819 -15.94 48.31 -4.58
N ASP A 820 -15.10 49.02 -3.87
CA ASP A 820 -14.29 50.15 -4.31
C ASP A 820 -12.79 49.82 -4.41
N GLY A 821 -12.43 48.52 -4.33
CA GLY A 821 -11.04 48.07 -4.32
C GLY A 821 -10.39 48.05 -2.94
N THR A 822 -11.12 48.42 -1.89
CA THR A 822 -10.69 48.33 -0.49
C THR A 822 -11.34 47.14 0.24
N TYR A 823 -10.68 46.72 1.30
CA TYR A 823 -11.14 45.61 2.11
C TYR A 823 -11.30 46.01 3.60
N ARG A 824 -12.27 45.47 4.27
CA ARG A 824 -12.44 45.61 5.73
C ARG A 824 -12.39 44.23 6.41
N PRO A 825 -11.96 44.12 7.69
CA PRO A 825 -12.07 42.88 8.44
C PRO A 825 -13.51 42.37 8.49
N ASN A 826 -13.70 41.07 8.44
CA ASN A 826 -15.00 40.45 8.64
C ASN A 826 -15.45 40.62 10.09
N ASP A 827 -16.70 41.04 10.28
CA ASP A 827 -17.35 41.21 11.55
C ASP A 827 -18.71 40.49 11.65
N ILE A 828 -19.05 39.67 10.63
CA ILE A 828 -20.34 38.99 10.52
C ILE A 828 -20.29 37.66 11.26
N ALA A 829 -21.12 37.56 12.32
CA ALA A 829 -21.30 36.32 13.04
C ALA A 829 -22.16 35.33 12.24
N VAL A 830 -21.73 34.06 12.19
CA VAL A 830 -22.45 32.98 11.50
C VAL A 830 -22.63 31.77 12.42
N ASN A 831 -23.62 30.93 12.09
CA ASN A 831 -23.80 29.64 12.71
C ASN A 831 -22.56 28.73 12.42
N PRO A 832 -21.82 28.27 13.44
CA PRO A 832 -20.67 27.39 13.26
C PRO A 832 -20.99 26.12 12.46
N GLU A 833 -22.18 25.54 12.66
CA GLU A 833 -22.63 24.35 11.90
C GLU A 833 -22.75 24.68 10.41
N THR A 834 -23.37 25.80 10.07
CA THR A 834 -23.51 26.26 8.67
C THR A 834 -22.15 26.54 8.05
N TYR A 835 -21.26 27.22 8.80
CA TYR A 835 -19.92 27.52 8.36
C TYR A 835 -19.14 26.25 8.01
N TRP A 836 -19.00 25.34 8.96
CA TRP A 836 -18.17 24.15 8.75
C TRP A 836 -18.75 23.18 7.73
N LYS A 837 -20.08 23.07 7.64
CA LYS A 837 -20.73 22.30 6.55
C LYS A 837 -20.47 22.92 5.18
N ALA A 838 -20.50 24.26 5.07
CA ALA A 838 -20.21 24.98 3.84
C ALA A 838 -18.75 24.75 3.41
N ILE A 839 -17.79 24.86 4.34
CA ILE A 839 -16.37 24.57 4.06
C ILE A 839 -16.19 23.11 3.64
N ALA A 840 -16.71 22.15 4.40
CA ALA A 840 -16.56 20.72 4.10
C ALA A 840 -17.13 20.31 2.73
N ASN A 841 -18.20 20.96 2.29
CA ASN A 841 -18.83 20.64 1.00
C ASN A 841 -18.19 21.37 -0.18
N ASN A 842 -17.56 22.53 0.01
CA ASN A 842 -17.21 23.41 -1.11
C ASN A 842 -15.73 23.79 -1.22
N VAL A 843 -14.93 23.64 -0.14
CA VAL A 843 -13.53 24.08 -0.13
C VAL A 843 -12.62 22.90 0.15
N GLN A 844 -12.13 22.27 -0.90
CA GLN A 844 -11.33 21.06 -0.81
C GLN A 844 -9.94 21.31 -0.21
N SER A 845 -9.35 22.47 -0.49
CA SER A 845 -8.02 22.83 0.04
C SER A 845 -7.94 22.84 1.56
N ALA A 846 -9.09 23.08 2.25
CA ALA A 846 -9.18 23.09 3.71
C ALA A 846 -8.85 21.71 4.35
N PHE A 847 -8.89 20.62 3.59
CA PHE A 847 -8.67 19.24 4.03
C PHE A 847 -7.50 18.55 3.35
N VAL A 848 -6.65 19.31 2.68
CA VAL A 848 -5.35 18.86 2.19
C VAL A 848 -4.31 19.18 3.27
N TYR A 849 -3.63 18.15 3.75
CA TYR A 849 -2.65 18.24 4.83
C TYR A 849 -1.27 17.83 4.33
N ASP A 850 -0.24 18.50 4.82
CA ASP A 850 1.14 18.02 4.71
C ASP A 850 1.24 16.65 5.42
N ASN A 851 1.63 15.63 4.66
CA ASN A 851 1.72 14.24 5.10
C ASN A 851 3.12 13.86 5.62
N SER A 852 3.97 14.83 5.86
CA SER A 852 5.35 14.61 6.34
C SER A 852 5.37 13.97 7.73
N TYR A 853 6.33 13.05 7.93
CA TYR A 853 6.48 12.36 9.21
C TYR A 853 7.87 11.76 9.44
N VAL A 854 8.14 11.46 10.72
CA VAL A 854 9.22 10.60 11.19
C VAL A 854 8.60 9.51 12.08
N LYS A 855 8.81 8.25 11.72
CA LYS A 855 8.25 7.09 12.43
C LYS A 855 9.35 6.13 12.87
N CYS A 856 9.31 5.70 14.14
CA CYS A 856 10.09 4.57 14.60
C CYS A 856 9.44 3.28 14.06
N ARG A 857 10.19 2.51 13.24
CA ARG A 857 9.68 1.26 12.64
C ARG A 857 9.92 0.06 13.53
N GLU A 858 11.09 0.01 14.15
CA GLU A 858 11.51 -1.17 14.90
C GLU A 858 12.43 -0.80 16.05
N ILE A 859 12.24 -1.43 17.21
CA ILE A 859 13.21 -1.50 18.29
C ILE A 859 13.34 -2.97 18.69
N THR A 860 14.57 -3.48 18.74
CA THR A 860 14.83 -4.84 19.21
C THR A 860 15.90 -4.82 20.29
N PHE A 861 15.69 -5.58 21.38
CA PHE A 861 16.66 -5.80 22.42
C PHE A 861 16.82 -7.30 22.66
N GLY A 862 17.96 -7.84 22.28
CA GLY A 862 18.20 -9.28 22.28
C GLY A 862 19.38 -9.69 23.15
N TYR A 863 19.31 -10.92 23.67
CA TYR A 863 20.38 -11.59 24.36
C TYR A 863 20.62 -12.97 23.74
N THR A 864 21.90 -13.22 23.35
CA THR A 864 22.34 -14.52 22.86
C THR A 864 23.04 -15.27 24.00
N PHE A 865 22.47 -16.39 24.41
CA PHE A 865 23.03 -17.18 25.48
C PHE A 865 24.33 -17.82 25.04
N PRO A 866 25.42 -17.75 25.88
CA PRO A 866 26.67 -18.48 25.59
C PRO A 866 26.42 -20.00 25.57
N GLU A 867 27.10 -20.72 24.69
CA GLU A 867 26.97 -22.17 24.55
C GLU A 867 27.28 -22.89 25.88
N SER A 868 28.18 -22.30 26.70
CA SER A 868 28.54 -22.84 28.02
C SER A 868 27.37 -22.89 29.03
N LEU A 869 26.29 -22.12 28.80
CA LEU A 869 25.07 -22.14 29.63
C LEU A 869 23.99 -23.05 29.05
N LEU A 870 24.22 -23.56 27.84
CA LEU A 870 23.25 -24.42 27.14
C LEU A 870 23.62 -25.89 27.33
N GLY A 871 22.64 -26.75 27.49
CA GLY A 871 22.87 -28.19 27.60
C GLY A 871 23.38 -28.82 26.30
N LYS A 872 23.72 -30.10 26.33
CA LYS A 872 24.29 -30.82 25.15
C LYS A 872 23.40 -30.80 23.89
N TRP A 873 22.10 -30.60 24.06
CA TRP A 873 21.12 -30.63 22.95
C TRP A 873 20.85 -29.29 22.31
N VAL A 874 21.09 -28.17 23.01
CA VAL A 874 20.83 -26.81 22.51
C VAL A 874 22.16 -26.17 22.16
N LYS A 875 22.39 -25.90 20.87
CA LYS A 875 23.62 -25.28 20.33
C LYS A 875 23.54 -23.77 20.23
N GLY A 876 22.36 -23.23 20.32
CA GLY A 876 22.15 -21.78 20.30
C GLY A 876 20.79 -21.41 20.83
N LEU A 877 20.75 -20.31 21.61
CA LEU A 877 19.51 -19.71 22.11
C LEU A 877 19.64 -18.18 22.02
N ASN A 878 18.72 -17.56 21.34
CA ASN A 878 18.55 -16.11 21.33
C ASN A 878 17.13 -15.76 21.78
N VAL A 879 17.03 -14.81 22.69
CA VAL A 879 15.74 -14.25 23.12
C VAL A 879 15.78 -12.74 22.91
N SER A 880 14.78 -12.20 22.26
CA SER A 880 14.70 -10.78 21.93
C SER A 880 13.33 -10.21 22.27
N PHE A 881 13.32 -9.06 22.95
CA PHE A 881 12.16 -8.18 22.99
C PHE A 881 12.09 -7.41 21.66
N VAL A 882 10.87 -7.25 21.13
CA VAL A 882 10.61 -6.59 19.84
C VAL A 882 9.49 -5.59 20.00
N ALA A 883 9.69 -4.39 19.51
CA ALA A 883 8.63 -3.40 19.30
C ALA A 883 8.60 -3.00 17.83
N ARG A 884 7.42 -3.07 17.20
CA ARG A 884 7.19 -2.63 15.82
C ARG A 884 6.29 -1.41 15.82
N ASN A 885 6.64 -0.40 15.00
CA ASN A 885 5.94 0.87 14.92
C ASN A 885 5.55 1.42 16.32
N PRO A 886 6.47 1.44 17.31
CA PRO A 886 6.10 1.74 18.71
C PRO A 886 5.53 3.15 18.89
N PHE A 887 5.99 4.11 18.08
CA PHE A 887 5.53 5.50 18.10
C PHE A 887 5.86 6.25 16.81
N ILE A 888 5.12 7.32 16.58
CA ILE A 888 5.41 8.33 15.57
C ILE A 888 6.15 9.45 16.29
N VAL A 889 7.39 9.76 15.84
CA VAL A 889 8.21 10.82 16.44
C VAL A 889 7.62 12.18 16.14
N TRP A 890 7.18 12.37 14.90
CA TRP A 890 6.59 13.60 14.40
C TRP A 890 5.73 13.33 13.17
N LYS A 891 4.62 14.04 13.07
CA LYS A 891 3.74 14.08 11.89
C LYS A 891 2.97 15.38 11.84
N ASN A 892 2.59 15.83 10.65
CA ASN A 892 1.78 17.04 10.47
C ASN A 892 0.28 16.76 10.39
N ILE A 893 -0.13 15.64 9.80
CA ILE A 893 -1.55 15.30 9.71
C ILE A 893 -2.13 14.92 11.06
N PRO A 894 -3.26 15.53 11.51
CA PRO A 894 -3.90 15.17 12.78
C PRO A 894 -4.62 13.80 12.71
N ASN A 895 -4.83 13.18 13.84
CA ASN A 895 -5.67 11.99 14.11
C ASN A 895 -5.30 10.71 13.36
N ILE A 896 -4.98 10.74 12.08
CA ILE A 896 -4.70 9.56 11.25
C ILE A 896 -3.19 9.24 11.15
N ASP A 897 -2.88 8.02 10.73
CA ASP A 897 -1.50 7.63 10.41
C ASP A 897 -1.14 8.13 9.01
N PRO A 898 -0.02 8.84 8.83
CA PRO A 898 0.42 9.34 7.53
C PRO A 898 0.70 8.25 6.48
N ASP A 899 0.91 6.99 6.89
CA ASP A 899 1.02 5.86 5.95
C ASP A 899 -0.36 5.32 5.49
N SER A 900 -1.47 5.86 5.98
CA SER A 900 -2.81 5.38 5.67
C SER A 900 -3.11 5.46 4.18
N SER A 901 -3.57 4.35 3.61
CA SER A 901 -4.12 4.27 2.27
C SER A 901 -5.23 3.22 2.23
N TYR A 902 -6.29 3.48 1.48
CA TYR A 902 -7.37 2.51 1.33
C TYR A 902 -7.08 1.47 0.23
N ASN A 903 -6.09 1.72 -0.63
CA ASN A 903 -5.68 0.80 -1.70
C ASN A 903 -4.19 0.91 -2.02
N THR A 904 -3.73 0.10 -2.96
CA THR A 904 -2.35 0.06 -3.41
C THR A 904 -1.98 1.15 -4.43
N SER A 905 -2.89 2.05 -4.83
CA SER A 905 -2.55 3.18 -5.70
C SER A 905 -1.79 4.27 -4.94
N GLY A 906 -2.09 4.48 -3.66
CA GLY A 906 -1.37 5.40 -2.77
C GLY A 906 -1.32 6.86 -3.27
N LEU A 907 -2.44 7.34 -3.82
CA LEU A 907 -2.51 8.64 -4.51
C LEU A 907 -2.93 9.79 -3.58
N GLY A 908 -2.53 9.77 -2.30
CA GLY A 908 -2.78 10.89 -1.41
C GLY A 908 -4.27 11.12 -1.07
N LEU A 909 -5.08 10.07 -1.09
CA LEU A 909 -6.47 10.08 -0.64
C LEU A 909 -6.63 9.18 0.57
N GLU A 910 -7.24 9.70 1.64
CA GLU A 910 -7.54 8.96 2.86
C GLU A 910 -9.05 8.95 3.11
N TYR A 911 -9.60 7.75 3.42
CA TYR A 911 -11.01 7.49 3.65
C TYR A 911 -11.23 6.64 4.89
N GLY A 912 -11.61 7.24 6.03
CA GLY A 912 -12.02 6.50 7.22
C GLY A 912 -11.06 5.37 7.61
N SER A 913 -9.75 5.65 7.57
CA SER A 913 -8.73 4.63 7.74
C SER A 913 -8.79 4.04 9.14
N LEU A 914 -8.71 2.71 9.23
CA LEU A 914 -8.52 2.03 10.50
C LEU A 914 -7.20 2.48 11.14
N PRO A 915 -7.14 2.53 12.48
CA PRO A 915 -5.91 2.83 13.18
C PRO A 915 -4.80 1.85 12.77
N SER A 916 -3.63 2.39 12.46
CA SER A 916 -2.43 1.57 12.31
C SER A 916 -2.03 0.93 13.64
N ARG A 917 -1.19 -0.11 13.58
CA ARG A 917 -0.83 -0.94 14.73
C ARG A 917 0.56 -0.63 15.21
N LYS A 918 0.71 -0.63 16.53
CA LYS A 918 1.99 -0.81 17.22
C LYS A 918 1.99 -2.17 17.90
N SER A 919 3.12 -2.86 17.84
CA SER A 919 3.23 -4.22 18.35
C SER A 919 4.40 -4.31 19.32
N TYR A 920 4.20 -5.07 20.40
CA TYR A 920 5.25 -5.39 21.38
C TYR A 920 5.27 -6.89 21.60
N GLY A 921 6.46 -7.49 21.66
CA GLY A 921 6.54 -8.93 21.79
C GLY A 921 7.90 -9.50 22.08
N ILE A 922 7.98 -10.82 22.00
CA ILE A 922 9.18 -11.60 22.26
C ILE A 922 9.41 -12.55 21.08
N ASN A 923 10.66 -12.59 20.62
CA ASN A 923 11.14 -13.61 19.69
C ASN A 923 12.10 -14.55 20.40
N VAL A 924 11.98 -15.85 20.12
CA VAL A 924 12.84 -16.90 20.62
C VAL A 924 13.38 -17.70 19.43
N ASN A 925 14.68 -17.79 19.31
CA ASN A 925 15.36 -18.64 18.34
C ASN A 925 16.16 -19.71 19.06
N VAL A 926 15.91 -20.97 18.73
CA VAL A 926 16.61 -22.12 19.33
C VAL A 926 17.23 -22.95 18.21
N LYS A 927 18.49 -23.29 18.35
CA LYS A 927 19.23 -24.24 17.48
C LYS A 927 19.61 -25.46 18.26
N PHE A 928 19.32 -26.64 17.69
CA PHE A 928 19.63 -27.92 18.26
C PHE A 928 20.78 -28.65 17.56
#